data_28fb5de26b99c3389cc688e4840408d8
#
_entry.id   28fb5de26b99c3389cc688e4840408d8
#
_cell.length_a   1.000
_cell.length_b   1.000
_cell.length_c   1.000
_cell.angle_alpha   90.00
_cell.angle_beta   90.00
_cell.angle_gamma   90.00
#
_symmetry.space_group_name_H-M   'P 1'
#
loop_
_entity.id
_entity.type
_entity.pdbx_description
1 polymer ?
#
loop_
_entity_poly.entity_id
_entity_poly.type
_entity_poly.pdbx_seq_one_letter_code
_entity_poly.pdbx_strand_id
1 'polypeptide(L)'
;MGNSIGNFKEYWETYERYPALLGGFIWDWVDQSIKVPTPDGKGYYMAVGGDFGDKPNDGNFCTNGVIFLDRTLSAKSYEVKKIHQPLSVTAEGNGKYKITNKRFHAGLNDLYGRYEIKEDGKVILSGNLEELNLNAQENKVIAVSDAQVKRIPGAEYFINFSFRLKGDTEWEKAGYEVASEQLKLSGSAKPAFELAQGIINLAETSEAYIVKGQNFEATFSKKEGTLSAYNLNDAPLISKGLELNVFRAPTDNDKQVDGDWQRKGLYHMKQEADHWEVEQEAGRIILQIKNVYRGKIGFDFENEIQYTVIPDGSILVNSTIIPAVNGEIIPRMGYRMELPEGFERMRWYGRGPLENYVDRKDATYVGLYDDKVSNQWINYIKPQEMGNHEEVRWMSITNFDGMGFVFVAGDEMAASALHVRAQDMVDSTNFRRLVHKYEIPMRKETVLCLDAKHRPLGNASCGPGPMSKYELLSQPVVFSFIMMPLERSYLQDELAQKARVQMPVCMPVLIERDNNGYLQLKTNTPGATIYYSLNGGEFKTYTSAIEFIAGGKVQAYASTDELGKSLKTSAELPIYVDRSAWKIVSVSSENSGEEARNAIDGDPTTIWHSRWTEPAAKHPHEIVVDMASLLEVDKFIYTPRDSGNGRIKDYELYFSKDGKSWESKVKGAFVNSSSAQVVTLKEPVAARYFKLIALSEVQGREWASAAELNVNITRNLSGTSEGRQRVVYVDSDEDNSMRMAADGDINTYWHTVHNQFYLAPYPHEIQMSLPKEAKVNGIKYTPRQNSVEGRIGKYEVYLSRDGKEWGKAVASGTFTNSKEAQTVEFTPRRARYVKLQALSAIDGGKQAAVSELEILVAE
;
A
#
# COMPACT_ATOMS: atom_id res chain seq x y z
N MET A 1 19.31 -4.57 10.66
CA MET A 1 20.51 -3.89 10.11
C MET A 1 20.09 -2.56 9.52
N GLY A 2 20.94 -1.53 9.58
CA GLY A 2 20.68 -0.22 9.02
C GLY A 2 19.28 0.32 9.33
N ASN A 3 18.60 0.87 8.34
CA ASN A 3 17.21 1.32 8.44
C ASN A 3 16.25 0.13 8.35
N SER A 4 15.67 -0.27 9.48
CA SER A 4 14.97 -1.56 9.64
C SER A 4 13.91 -1.52 10.73
N ILE A 5 13.50 -2.70 11.19
CA ILE A 5 12.50 -2.95 12.24
C ILE A 5 11.06 -2.65 11.78
N GLY A 6 10.81 -2.77 10.46
CA GLY A 6 9.46 -2.79 9.94
C GLY A 6 8.65 -3.98 10.47
N ASN A 7 7.35 -3.87 10.50
CA ASN A 7 6.42 -4.89 11.01
C ASN A 7 6.65 -5.31 12.50
N PHE A 8 7.38 -4.51 13.27
CA PHE A 8 7.67 -4.87 14.67
C PHE A 8 6.41 -4.91 15.53
N LYS A 9 5.46 -4.04 15.25
CA LYS A 9 4.14 -4.00 15.87
C LYS A 9 3.39 -5.33 15.72
N GLU A 10 3.35 -5.88 14.50
CA GLU A 10 2.64 -7.12 14.21
C GLU A 10 3.22 -8.32 14.93
N TYR A 11 4.55 -8.37 15.12
CA TYR A 11 5.16 -9.38 15.98
C TYR A 11 4.62 -9.29 17.40
N TRP A 12 4.57 -8.07 17.96
CA TRP A 12 4.12 -7.86 19.32
C TRP A 12 2.63 -8.11 19.50
N GLU A 13 1.79 -7.66 18.56
CA GLU A 13 0.36 -7.95 18.53
C GLU A 13 0.10 -9.47 18.48
N THR A 14 0.92 -10.22 17.76
CA THR A 14 0.85 -11.69 17.70
C THR A 14 1.22 -12.30 19.03
N TYR A 15 2.30 -11.85 19.68
CA TYR A 15 2.68 -12.36 21.01
C TYR A 15 1.61 -12.06 22.07
N GLU A 16 1.01 -10.88 22.05
CA GLU A 16 -0.08 -10.53 22.98
C GLU A 16 -1.37 -11.31 22.71
N ARG A 17 -1.61 -11.67 21.44
CA ARG A 17 -2.81 -12.43 21.06
C ARG A 17 -2.74 -13.89 21.46
N TYR A 18 -1.59 -14.53 21.38
CA TYR A 18 -1.45 -15.96 21.59
C TYR A 18 -0.69 -16.27 22.90
N PRO A 19 -1.39 -16.68 23.99
CA PRO A 19 -0.76 -16.92 25.29
C PRO A 19 0.34 -18.00 25.30
N ALA A 20 0.39 -18.86 24.29
CA ALA A 20 1.45 -19.84 24.11
C ALA A 20 2.78 -19.24 23.64
N LEU A 21 2.77 -18.00 23.15
CA LEU A 21 3.96 -17.28 22.70
C LEU A 21 4.53 -16.46 23.87
N LEU A 22 5.79 -16.69 24.20
CA LEU A 22 6.46 -15.96 25.29
C LEU A 22 7.03 -14.62 24.86
N GLY A 23 7.13 -14.35 23.55
CA GLY A 23 7.72 -13.15 22.99
C GLY A 23 8.90 -13.47 22.06
N GLY A 24 9.78 -12.49 21.85
CA GLY A 24 10.95 -12.60 20.99
C GLY A 24 12.10 -11.74 21.48
N PHE A 25 13.26 -11.90 20.86
CA PHE A 25 14.46 -11.14 21.15
C PHE A 25 14.90 -10.38 19.90
N ILE A 26 15.25 -9.10 20.06
CA ILE A 26 15.81 -8.30 18.99
C ILE A 26 17.31 -8.56 18.92
N TRP A 27 17.82 -8.92 17.77
CA TRP A 27 19.23 -9.00 17.49
C TRP A 27 19.66 -7.81 16.63
N ASP A 28 20.38 -6.80 17.12
CA ASP A 28 21.10 -6.69 18.36
C ASP A 28 20.79 -5.34 19.07
N TRP A 29 21.38 -5.09 20.26
CA TRP A 29 21.17 -3.84 20.98
C TRP A 29 21.93 -2.66 20.36
N VAL A 30 23.22 -2.84 20.07
CA VAL A 30 24.11 -1.80 19.58
C VAL A 30 24.91 -2.25 18.35
N ASP A 31 25.08 -1.34 17.38
CA ASP A 31 25.92 -1.61 16.21
C ASP A 31 27.35 -1.99 16.62
N GLN A 32 27.90 -3.05 16.00
CA GLN A 32 29.21 -3.62 16.29
C GLN A 32 30.18 -3.30 15.15
N SER A 33 30.69 -2.06 15.09
CA SER A 33 31.68 -1.62 14.11
C SER A 33 32.86 -0.93 14.79
N ILE A 34 33.89 -0.62 14.04
CA ILE A 34 35.13 -0.03 14.55
C ILE A 34 35.28 1.38 13.99
N LYS A 35 35.46 2.37 14.86
CA LYS A 35 35.73 3.76 14.45
C LYS A 35 37.16 3.90 13.93
N VAL A 36 37.30 4.25 12.65
CA VAL A 36 38.60 4.39 11.95
C VAL A 36 38.71 5.77 11.33
N PRO A 37 39.91 6.43 11.37
CA PRO A 37 40.13 7.68 10.65
C PRO A 37 39.86 7.54 9.15
N THR A 38 39.26 8.57 8.54
CA THR A 38 39.13 8.63 7.08
C THR A 38 40.52 8.70 6.41
N PRO A 39 40.67 8.25 5.15
CA PRO A 39 41.94 8.28 4.41
C PRO A 39 42.55 9.67 4.29
N ASP A 40 41.73 10.72 4.29
CA ASP A 40 42.19 12.12 4.27
C ASP A 40 42.55 12.71 5.65
N GLY A 41 42.34 11.93 6.72
CA GLY A 41 42.62 12.31 8.10
C GLY A 41 41.69 13.37 8.70
N LYS A 42 40.64 13.79 7.99
CA LYS A 42 39.74 14.87 8.42
C LYS A 42 38.52 14.40 9.22
N GLY A 43 38.31 13.10 9.35
CA GLY A 43 37.15 12.54 10.02
C GLY A 43 37.34 11.09 10.37
N TYR A 44 36.19 10.45 10.64
CA TYR A 44 36.12 9.03 10.97
C TYR A 44 35.01 8.36 10.17
N TYR A 45 35.19 7.09 9.89
CA TYR A 45 34.09 6.22 9.40
C TYR A 45 34.00 5.00 10.31
N MET A 46 32.89 4.30 10.21
CA MET A 46 32.62 3.07 10.94
C MET A 46 33.00 1.90 10.04
N ALA A 47 34.14 1.27 10.32
CA ALA A 47 34.64 0.14 9.57
C ALA A 47 33.87 -1.16 9.91
N VAL A 48 33.70 -1.99 8.91
CA VAL A 48 32.98 -3.29 8.97
C VAL A 48 33.79 -4.37 8.28
N GLY A 49 33.25 -5.55 8.13
CA GLY A 49 33.92 -6.67 7.43
C GLY A 49 34.35 -6.27 6.01
N GLY A 50 35.61 -6.57 5.67
CA GLY A 50 36.23 -6.27 4.38
C GLY A 50 37.02 -4.94 4.35
N ASP A 51 36.74 -4.00 5.23
CA ASP A 51 37.46 -2.69 5.27
C ASP A 51 38.94 -2.84 5.64
N PHE A 52 39.30 -3.90 6.30
CA PHE A 52 40.69 -4.24 6.66
C PHE A 52 41.35 -5.24 5.70
N GLY A 53 40.70 -5.54 4.56
CA GLY A 53 41.15 -6.52 3.58
C GLY A 53 40.95 -7.98 4.01
N ASP A 54 40.19 -8.20 5.07
CA ASP A 54 39.83 -9.52 5.60
C ASP A 54 38.91 -10.30 4.63
N LYS A 55 39.20 -11.60 4.50
CA LYS A 55 38.45 -12.54 3.66
C LYS A 55 38.50 -13.95 4.27
N PRO A 56 37.32 -14.63 4.39
CA PRO A 56 35.97 -14.15 4.06
C PRO A 56 35.45 -13.14 5.07
N ASN A 57 34.42 -12.37 4.68
CA ASN A 57 33.72 -11.47 5.59
C ASN A 57 32.24 -11.34 5.17
N ASP A 58 31.39 -10.83 6.07
CA ASP A 58 29.96 -10.60 5.87
C ASP A 58 29.61 -9.10 5.75
N GLY A 59 30.61 -8.25 5.40
CA GLY A 59 30.42 -6.81 5.22
C GLY A 59 29.86 -6.13 6.46
N ASN A 60 28.77 -5.37 6.30
CA ASN A 60 28.13 -4.65 7.40
C ASN A 60 27.13 -5.51 8.23
N PHE A 61 27.18 -6.84 8.16
CA PHE A 61 26.28 -7.72 8.93
C PHE A 61 26.49 -7.60 10.46
N CYS A 62 27.56 -6.97 10.93
CA CYS A 62 27.80 -6.62 12.32
C CYS A 62 27.05 -5.37 12.81
N THR A 63 26.33 -4.65 11.91
CA THR A 63 25.61 -3.42 12.23
C THR A 63 24.13 -3.68 12.45
N ASN A 64 23.82 -4.51 13.45
CA ASN A 64 22.46 -5.00 13.74
C ASN A 64 21.78 -4.23 14.87
N GLY A 65 22.43 -3.18 15.41
CA GLY A 65 21.98 -2.49 16.60
C GLY A 65 20.65 -1.76 16.44
N VAL A 66 19.86 -1.76 17.49
CA VAL A 66 18.70 -0.87 17.66
C VAL A 66 19.18 0.57 17.88
N ILE A 67 20.36 0.73 18.49
CA ILE A 67 21.06 2.02 18.68
C ILE A 67 22.40 2.02 17.94
N PHE A 68 22.91 3.20 17.65
CA PHE A 68 24.19 3.36 16.96
C PHE A 68 25.39 3.00 17.84
N LEU A 69 26.58 2.79 17.24
CA LEU A 69 27.83 2.46 17.91
C LEU A 69 28.19 3.44 19.03
N ASP A 70 27.96 4.72 18.83
CA ASP A 70 28.24 5.80 19.80
C ASP A 70 27.18 5.92 20.90
N ARG A 71 26.23 5.00 20.94
CA ARG A 71 25.09 4.95 21.88
C ARG A 71 24.01 6.00 21.61
N THR A 72 24.08 6.76 20.52
CA THR A 72 22.96 7.63 20.13
C THR A 72 21.75 6.78 19.72
N LEU A 73 20.56 7.30 20.04
CA LEU A 73 19.31 6.62 19.77
C LEU A 73 18.92 6.78 18.30
N SER A 74 18.39 5.74 17.71
CA SER A 74 17.84 5.75 16.35
C SER A 74 16.30 5.73 16.37
N ALA A 75 15.67 5.99 15.25
CA ALA A 75 14.21 5.84 15.12
C ALA A 75 13.72 4.45 15.52
N LYS A 76 14.54 3.40 15.33
CA LYS A 76 14.28 2.02 15.75
C LYS A 76 14.08 1.92 17.27
N SER A 77 14.92 2.58 18.06
CA SER A 77 14.85 2.52 19.53
C SER A 77 13.57 3.14 20.07
N TYR A 78 13.10 4.21 19.45
CA TYR A 78 11.81 4.82 19.80
C TYR A 78 10.63 3.94 19.41
N GLU A 79 10.70 3.26 18.26
CA GLU A 79 9.70 2.28 17.87
C GLU A 79 9.61 1.10 18.86
N VAL A 80 10.76 0.56 19.28
CA VAL A 80 10.82 -0.46 20.33
C VAL A 80 10.18 0.03 21.63
N LYS A 81 10.52 1.25 22.07
CA LYS A 81 9.92 1.86 23.27
C LYS A 81 8.40 1.94 23.13
N LYS A 82 7.90 2.40 21.98
CA LYS A 82 6.46 2.56 21.73
C LYS A 82 5.74 1.22 21.77
N ILE A 83 6.24 0.21 21.10
CA ILE A 83 5.60 -1.10 21.01
C ILE A 83 5.64 -1.84 22.36
N HIS A 84 6.74 -1.69 23.12
CA HIS A 84 6.89 -2.30 24.44
C HIS A 84 6.27 -1.50 25.59
N GLN A 85 5.60 -0.38 25.32
CA GLN A 85 5.01 0.43 26.39
C GLN A 85 4.06 -0.40 27.28
N PRO A 86 4.04 -0.11 28.60
CA PRO A 86 3.35 -0.96 29.59
C PRO A 86 1.83 -0.81 29.63
N LEU A 87 1.27 0.02 28.79
CA LEU A 87 -0.19 0.24 28.71
C LEU A 87 -0.59 0.60 27.29
N SER A 88 -1.87 0.51 26.97
CA SER A 88 -2.47 0.97 25.73
C SER A 88 -3.68 1.88 26.01
N VAL A 89 -4.00 2.76 25.06
CA VAL A 89 -5.20 3.58 25.06
C VAL A 89 -5.95 3.37 23.76
N THR A 90 -7.23 3.03 23.84
CA THR A 90 -8.11 2.88 22.68
C THR A 90 -9.35 3.75 22.81
N ALA A 91 -9.87 4.27 21.69
CA ALA A 91 -11.12 5.04 21.67
C ALA A 91 -12.32 4.10 21.79
N GLU A 92 -13.25 4.43 22.69
CA GLU A 92 -14.56 3.76 22.85
C GLU A 92 -15.71 4.61 22.28
N GLY A 93 -15.38 5.74 21.63
CA GLY A 93 -16.34 6.69 21.11
C GLY A 93 -16.89 7.68 22.16
N ASN A 94 -17.53 8.76 21.69
CA ASN A 94 -18.18 9.78 22.55
C ASN A 94 -17.27 10.36 23.66
N GLY A 95 -15.99 10.61 23.34
CA GLY A 95 -15.02 11.15 24.29
C GLY A 95 -14.61 10.16 25.41
N LYS A 96 -14.85 8.87 25.21
CA LYS A 96 -14.44 7.81 26.14
C LYS A 96 -13.22 7.06 25.59
N TYR A 97 -12.31 6.73 26.49
CA TYR A 97 -11.05 6.07 26.17
C TYR A 97 -10.78 4.96 27.18
N LYS A 98 -10.45 3.76 26.66
CA LYS A 98 -10.09 2.63 27.49
C LYS A 98 -8.58 2.56 27.67
N ILE A 99 -8.10 2.67 28.89
CA ILE A 99 -6.71 2.46 29.29
C ILE A 99 -6.60 1.00 29.74
N THR A 100 -5.67 0.24 29.17
CA THR A 100 -5.40 -1.15 29.55
C THR A 100 -3.99 -1.26 30.11
N ASN A 101 -3.85 -1.78 31.32
CA ASN A 101 -2.55 -2.10 31.91
C ASN A 101 -2.03 -3.42 31.28
N LYS A 102 -0.93 -3.36 30.56
CA LYS A 102 -0.27 -4.51 29.92
C LYS A 102 0.73 -5.22 30.83
N ARG A 103 1.06 -4.67 32.00
CA ARG A 103 1.97 -5.28 32.97
C ARG A 103 1.34 -6.54 33.55
N PHE A 104 2.15 -7.61 33.74
CA PHE A 104 1.67 -8.88 34.31
C PHE A 104 1.68 -8.89 35.84
N HIS A 105 2.53 -8.10 36.50
CA HIS A 105 2.80 -8.21 37.93
C HIS A 105 2.74 -6.87 38.68
N ALA A 106 2.46 -5.76 38.00
CA ALA A 106 2.46 -4.44 38.60
C ALA A 106 1.26 -3.60 38.17
N GLY A 107 0.74 -2.80 39.07
CA GLY A 107 -0.27 -1.78 38.76
C GLY A 107 0.32 -0.56 38.03
N LEU A 108 -0.54 0.42 37.70
CA LEU A 108 -0.15 1.70 37.10
C LEU A 108 -0.08 2.86 38.09
N ASN A 109 -0.14 2.59 39.40
CA ASN A 109 -0.15 3.62 40.45
C ASN A 109 1.17 4.40 40.56
N ASP A 110 2.26 3.91 39.96
CA ASP A 110 3.53 4.58 39.80
C ASP A 110 3.53 5.66 38.71
N LEU A 111 2.47 5.71 37.88
CA LEU A 111 2.33 6.65 36.76
C LEU A 111 1.23 7.68 37.03
N TYR A 112 1.41 8.88 36.42
CA TYR A 112 0.32 9.83 36.25
C TYR A 112 0.08 10.06 34.76
N GLY A 113 -1.18 10.31 34.38
CA GLY A 113 -1.56 10.53 32.99
C GLY A 113 -1.91 11.99 32.74
N ARG A 114 -1.60 12.48 31.55
CA ARG A 114 -2.01 13.75 31.01
C ARG A 114 -2.60 13.58 29.63
N TYR A 115 -3.42 14.53 29.19
CA TYR A 115 -3.87 14.60 27.81
C TYR A 115 -3.68 16.02 27.25
N GLU A 116 -3.54 16.09 25.93
CA GLU A 116 -3.53 17.30 25.14
C GLU A 116 -4.42 17.11 23.91
N ILE A 117 -5.33 18.07 23.68
CA ILE A 117 -6.04 18.14 22.39
C ILE A 117 -5.31 19.17 21.54
N LYS A 118 -4.97 18.72 20.31
CA LYS A 118 -4.23 19.54 19.34
C LYS A 118 -5.10 19.84 18.14
N GLU A 119 -5.03 21.08 17.65
CA GLU A 119 -5.56 21.55 16.38
C GLU A 119 -4.38 21.82 15.45
N ASP A 120 -4.29 21.10 14.32
CA ASP A 120 -3.19 21.17 13.38
C ASP A 120 -1.79 21.15 14.04
N GLY A 121 -1.64 20.29 15.05
CA GLY A 121 -0.40 20.15 15.82
C GLY A 121 -0.23 21.10 17.00
N LYS A 122 -1.05 22.14 17.14
CA LYS A 122 -1.00 23.14 18.24
C LYS A 122 -1.90 22.73 19.39
N VAL A 123 -1.37 22.74 20.61
CA VAL A 123 -2.16 22.42 21.81
C VAL A 123 -3.20 23.52 22.05
N ILE A 124 -4.47 23.14 22.09
CA ILE A 124 -5.62 24.01 22.36
C ILE A 124 -6.32 23.71 23.68
N LEU A 125 -6.14 22.50 24.21
CA LEU A 125 -6.69 22.07 25.49
C LEU A 125 -5.74 21.02 26.10
N SER A 126 -5.54 21.06 27.39
CA SER A 126 -4.78 20.06 28.14
C SER A 126 -5.33 19.86 29.54
N GLY A 127 -5.06 18.67 30.10
CA GLY A 127 -5.48 18.35 31.45
C GLY A 127 -4.76 17.11 31.99
N ASN A 128 -4.99 16.85 33.29
CA ASN A 128 -4.55 15.64 33.93
C ASN A 128 -5.67 14.59 33.90
N LEU A 129 -5.28 13.33 33.80
CA LEU A 129 -6.19 12.22 33.97
C LEU A 129 -6.43 11.95 35.45
N GLU A 130 -7.52 11.25 35.77
CA GLU A 130 -7.74 10.69 37.08
C GLU A 130 -6.61 9.75 37.48
N GLU A 131 -6.51 9.41 38.78
CA GLU A 131 -5.53 8.43 39.24
C GLU A 131 -5.70 7.08 38.54
N LEU A 132 -4.55 6.52 38.13
CA LEU A 132 -4.43 5.26 37.41
C LEU A 132 -4.33 4.09 38.40
N ASN A 133 -5.35 3.88 39.22
CA ASN A 133 -5.42 2.77 40.16
C ASN A 133 -5.89 1.50 39.44
N LEU A 134 -5.04 0.98 38.54
CA LEU A 134 -5.28 -0.24 37.76
C LEU A 134 -4.30 -1.31 38.18
N ASN A 135 -4.79 -2.48 38.59
CA ASN A 135 -3.94 -3.64 38.83
C ASN A 135 -3.39 -4.21 37.52
N ALA A 136 -2.50 -5.21 37.63
CA ALA A 136 -1.97 -5.91 36.48
C ALA A 136 -3.11 -6.49 35.61
N GLN A 137 -3.02 -6.31 34.27
CA GLN A 137 -3.96 -6.80 33.25
C GLN A 137 -5.40 -6.20 33.34
N GLU A 138 -5.64 -5.23 34.22
CA GLU A 138 -6.93 -4.53 34.32
C GLU A 138 -7.06 -3.41 33.28
N ASN A 139 -8.28 -3.00 33.02
CA ASN A 139 -8.59 -1.84 32.19
C ASN A 139 -9.59 -0.90 32.88
N LYS A 140 -9.58 0.35 32.48
CA LYS A 140 -10.48 1.40 32.95
C LYS A 140 -10.88 2.29 31.80
N VAL A 141 -12.16 2.60 31.71
CA VAL A 141 -12.66 3.62 30.78
C VAL A 141 -12.66 4.97 31.48
N ILE A 142 -12.00 5.93 30.86
CA ILE A 142 -11.99 7.34 31.28
C ILE A 142 -12.77 8.19 30.27
N ALA A 143 -13.20 9.37 30.69
CA ALA A 143 -13.85 10.35 29.81
C ALA A 143 -12.99 11.60 29.70
N VAL A 144 -12.76 12.09 28.50
CA VAL A 144 -12.16 13.40 28.23
C VAL A 144 -13.14 14.16 27.34
N SER A 145 -13.68 15.25 27.88
CA SER A 145 -14.62 16.09 27.13
C SER A 145 -13.86 17.08 26.24
N ASP A 146 -14.21 17.09 24.96
CA ASP A 146 -13.79 18.09 23.98
C ASP A 146 -14.92 19.07 23.61
N ALA A 147 -16.01 19.06 24.39
CA ALA A 147 -17.21 19.88 24.13
C ALA A 147 -16.95 21.40 24.07
N GLN A 148 -15.88 21.87 24.72
CA GLN A 148 -15.47 23.28 24.68
C GLN A 148 -14.58 23.64 23.49
N VAL A 149 -14.15 22.64 22.68
CA VAL A 149 -13.30 22.85 21.51
C VAL A 149 -14.16 23.33 20.35
N LYS A 150 -13.97 24.58 19.96
CA LYS A 150 -14.63 25.15 18.77
C LYS A 150 -13.93 24.57 17.52
N ARG A 151 -14.63 23.76 16.76
CA ARG A 151 -14.12 23.16 15.50
C ARG A 151 -13.99 24.21 14.42
N ILE A 152 -12.81 24.35 13.83
CA ILE A 152 -12.54 25.21 12.66
C ILE A 152 -12.69 24.38 11.37
N PRO A 153 -13.37 24.89 10.34
CA PRO A 153 -13.48 24.17 9.07
C PRO A 153 -12.12 23.79 8.49
N GLY A 154 -11.96 22.52 8.13
CA GLY A 154 -10.75 21.97 7.53
C GLY A 154 -9.59 21.70 8.48
N ALA A 155 -9.67 22.11 9.75
CA ALA A 155 -8.64 21.78 10.73
C ALA A 155 -8.71 20.31 11.19
N GLU A 156 -7.58 19.69 11.46
CA GLU A 156 -7.48 18.37 12.04
C GLU A 156 -7.29 18.41 13.55
N TYR A 157 -7.92 17.48 14.25
CA TYR A 157 -7.88 17.38 15.69
C TYR A 157 -7.36 16.04 16.15
N PHE A 158 -6.41 16.06 17.09
CA PHE A 158 -5.87 14.86 17.73
C PHE A 158 -5.89 15.02 19.24
N ILE A 159 -6.16 13.92 19.95
CA ILE A 159 -5.89 13.82 21.38
C ILE A 159 -4.63 12.99 21.60
N ASN A 160 -3.69 13.57 22.35
CA ASN A 160 -2.45 12.92 22.75
C ASN A 160 -2.50 12.60 24.24
N PHE A 161 -2.24 11.35 24.59
CA PHE A 161 -2.08 10.90 25.97
C PHE A 161 -0.60 10.72 26.29
N SER A 162 -0.19 11.09 27.51
CA SER A 162 1.17 10.92 28.02
C SER A 162 1.12 10.37 29.43
N PHE A 163 1.85 9.31 29.70
CA PHE A 163 1.92 8.63 31.00
C PHE A 163 3.36 8.71 31.50
N ARG A 164 3.53 9.27 32.69
CA ARG A 164 4.83 9.66 33.24
C ARG A 164 5.04 9.12 34.64
N LEU A 165 6.32 8.86 34.99
CA LEU A 165 6.70 8.44 36.34
C LEU A 165 6.33 9.50 37.39
N LYS A 166 5.70 9.09 38.50
CA LYS A 166 5.41 9.94 39.66
C LYS A 166 6.65 10.25 40.50
N GLY A 167 7.57 9.32 40.60
CA GLY A 167 8.78 9.41 41.38
C GLY A 167 10.02 8.96 40.63
N ASP A 168 11.21 9.24 41.21
CA ASP A 168 12.49 8.72 40.72
C ASP A 168 12.52 7.20 40.79
N THR A 169 13.13 6.58 39.79
CA THR A 169 13.46 5.15 39.74
C THR A 169 14.98 4.99 39.65
N GLU A 170 15.47 3.74 39.69
CA GLU A 170 16.91 3.45 39.47
C GLU A 170 17.39 3.78 38.05
N TRP A 171 16.46 3.81 37.08
CA TRP A 171 16.76 3.94 35.65
C TRP A 171 16.32 5.30 35.04
N GLU A 172 15.36 6.02 35.67
CA GLU A 172 14.90 7.32 35.19
C GLU A 172 14.32 8.22 36.29
N LYS A 173 14.21 9.53 36.00
CA LYS A 173 13.68 10.54 36.90
C LYS A 173 12.17 10.71 36.82
N ALA A 174 11.57 11.22 37.88
CA ALA A 174 10.18 11.64 37.90
C ALA A 174 9.87 12.54 36.70
N GLY A 175 8.70 12.31 36.08
CA GLY A 175 8.28 13.03 34.88
C GLY A 175 8.72 12.41 33.56
N TYR A 176 9.58 11.36 33.57
CA TYR A 176 9.92 10.63 32.36
C TYR A 176 8.69 9.97 31.74
N GLU A 177 8.52 10.14 30.41
CA GLU A 177 7.40 9.56 29.68
C GLU A 177 7.64 8.09 29.37
N VAL A 178 6.82 7.23 29.98
CA VAL A 178 6.91 5.78 29.86
C VAL A 178 6.04 5.27 28.71
N ALA A 179 4.90 5.92 28.49
CA ALA A 179 3.97 5.55 27.43
C ALA A 179 3.22 6.78 26.91
N SER A 180 2.84 6.71 25.67
CA SER A 180 2.05 7.76 25.01
C SER A 180 1.14 7.18 23.93
N GLU A 181 0.07 7.91 23.55
CA GLU A 181 -0.84 7.52 22.48
C GLU A 181 -1.41 8.76 21.81
N GLN A 182 -1.62 8.66 20.48
CA GLN A 182 -2.30 9.69 19.71
C GLN A 182 -3.51 9.09 19.01
N LEU A 183 -4.68 9.72 19.18
CA LEU A 183 -5.92 9.30 18.54
C LEU A 183 -6.53 10.48 17.77
N LYS A 184 -6.97 10.22 16.54
CA LYS A 184 -7.62 11.25 15.70
C LYS A 184 -9.04 11.52 16.23
N LEU A 185 -9.37 12.79 16.36
CA LEU A 185 -10.72 13.25 16.70
C LEU A 185 -11.47 13.67 15.42
N SER A 186 -12.80 13.72 15.51
CA SER A 186 -13.60 14.22 14.39
C SER A 186 -13.29 15.69 14.11
N GLY A 187 -13.09 16.02 12.84
CA GLY A 187 -12.95 17.36 12.32
C GLY A 187 -14.22 17.84 11.62
N SER A 188 -14.11 18.91 10.87
CA SER A 188 -15.14 19.42 9.97
C SER A 188 -14.61 19.45 8.52
N ALA A 189 -15.54 19.50 7.55
CA ALA A 189 -15.17 19.52 6.13
C ALA A 189 -14.24 20.71 5.79
N LYS A 190 -13.32 20.48 4.84
CA LYS A 190 -12.47 21.53 4.31
C LYS A 190 -13.31 22.52 3.50
N PRO A 191 -13.16 23.85 3.71
CA PRO A 191 -13.78 24.84 2.86
C PRO A 191 -13.23 24.82 1.43
N ALA A 192 -13.96 25.38 0.49
CA ALA A 192 -13.48 25.56 -0.87
C ALA A 192 -12.23 26.45 -0.91
N PHE A 193 -11.35 26.18 -1.86
CA PHE A 193 -10.19 27.03 -2.12
C PHE A 193 -10.66 28.27 -2.91
N GLU A 194 -10.30 29.43 -2.42
CA GLU A 194 -10.55 30.68 -3.16
C GLU A 194 -9.40 30.95 -4.12
N LEU A 195 -9.70 30.98 -5.43
CA LEU A 195 -8.69 31.33 -6.44
C LEU A 195 -8.25 32.77 -6.29
N ALA A 196 -6.96 33.00 -6.22
CA ALA A 196 -6.39 34.35 -6.19
C ALA A 196 -6.81 35.14 -7.45
N GLN A 197 -7.18 36.38 -7.24
CA GLN A 197 -7.50 37.31 -8.34
C GLN A 197 -6.22 37.98 -8.86
N GLY A 198 -6.08 38.15 -10.14
CA GLY A 198 -4.89 38.77 -10.73
C GLY A 198 -4.74 38.48 -12.22
N ILE A 199 -3.67 39.02 -12.78
CA ILE A 199 -3.32 38.85 -14.19
C ILE A 199 -2.07 37.98 -14.25
N ILE A 200 -2.12 36.93 -15.05
CA ILE A 200 -0.97 36.11 -15.44
C ILE A 200 -0.88 36.09 -16.97
N ASN A 201 0.34 36.07 -17.47
CA ASN A 201 0.63 36.08 -18.89
C ASN A 201 1.41 34.84 -19.29
N LEU A 202 1.04 34.27 -20.42
CA LEU A 202 1.74 33.17 -21.04
C LEU A 202 2.58 33.70 -22.22
N ALA A 203 3.85 33.33 -22.23
CA ALA A 203 4.73 33.52 -23.39
C ALA A 203 5.24 32.12 -23.82
N GLU A 204 5.35 31.97 -25.15
CA GLU A 204 5.89 30.76 -25.76
C GLU A 204 7.18 31.08 -26.51
N THR A 205 8.18 30.23 -26.33
CA THR A 205 9.45 30.24 -27.07
C THR A 205 9.65 28.89 -27.76
N SER A 206 10.74 28.75 -28.54
CA SER A 206 11.14 27.46 -29.11
C SER A 206 11.42 26.40 -28.02
N GLU A 207 11.91 26.83 -26.84
CA GLU A 207 12.42 25.94 -25.81
C GLU A 207 11.47 25.76 -24.64
N ALA A 208 10.55 26.71 -24.38
CA ALA A 208 9.74 26.70 -23.15
C ALA A 208 8.43 27.47 -23.28
N TYR A 209 7.49 27.14 -22.41
CA TYR A 209 6.38 28.01 -22.00
C TYR A 209 6.78 28.74 -20.72
N ILE A 210 6.51 30.04 -20.67
CA ILE A 210 6.88 30.91 -19.56
C ILE A 210 5.62 31.61 -19.06
N VAL A 211 5.27 31.34 -17.80
CA VAL A 211 4.13 31.98 -17.12
C VAL A 211 4.64 33.05 -16.19
N LYS A 212 4.19 34.30 -16.37
CA LYS A 212 4.59 35.46 -15.57
C LYS A 212 3.40 36.05 -14.83
N GLY A 213 3.55 36.22 -13.53
CA GLY A 213 2.66 37.00 -12.67
C GLY A 213 3.33 38.30 -12.24
N GLN A 214 2.80 38.92 -11.19
CA GLN A 214 3.31 40.18 -10.69
C GLN A 214 4.74 40.11 -10.15
N ASN A 215 5.05 39.03 -9.41
CA ASN A 215 6.31 38.83 -8.68
C ASN A 215 6.94 37.48 -8.93
N PHE A 216 6.43 36.68 -9.87
CA PHE A 216 6.95 35.36 -10.18
C PHE A 216 7.07 35.11 -11.69
N GLU A 217 7.97 34.20 -12.03
CA GLU A 217 8.13 33.63 -13.36
C GLU A 217 8.34 32.13 -13.24
N ALA A 218 7.46 31.33 -13.86
CA ALA A 218 7.55 29.87 -13.93
C ALA A 218 7.87 29.44 -15.37
N THR A 219 8.92 28.65 -15.57
CA THR A 219 9.38 28.15 -16.87
C THR A 219 9.14 26.66 -17.01
N PHE A 220 8.42 26.26 -18.06
CA PHE A 220 8.14 24.88 -18.40
C PHE A 220 8.92 24.48 -19.64
N SER A 221 9.94 23.63 -19.48
CA SER A 221 10.83 23.19 -20.56
C SER A 221 10.11 22.23 -21.51
N LYS A 222 10.10 22.57 -22.80
CA LYS A 222 9.54 21.68 -23.83
C LYS A 222 10.35 20.40 -24.00
N LYS A 223 11.67 20.50 -23.86
CA LYS A 223 12.59 19.38 -23.98
C LYS A 223 12.53 18.43 -22.77
N GLU A 224 12.46 19.00 -21.56
CA GLU A 224 12.45 18.22 -20.32
C GLU A 224 11.04 17.80 -19.89
N GLY A 225 9.98 18.35 -20.53
CA GLY A 225 8.60 18.00 -20.23
C GLY A 225 8.19 18.30 -18.78
N THR A 226 8.74 19.36 -18.17
CA THR A 226 8.50 19.66 -16.76
C THR A 226 8.65 21.15 -16.44
N LEU A 227 8.18 21.55 -15.24
CA LEU A 227 8.56 22.81 -14.61
C LEU A 227 10.07 22.80 -14.33
N SER A 228 10.85 23.55 -15.09
CA SER A 228 12.32 23.53 -15.05
C SER A 228 12.92 24.66 -14.21
N ALA A 229 12.23 25.80 -14.09
CA ALA A 229 12.68 26.93 -13.29
C ALA A 229 11.48 27.68 -12.68
N TYR A 230 11.73 28.30 -11.54
CA TYR A 230 10.79 29.21 -10.88
C TYR A 230 11.58 30.32 -10.20
N ASN A 231 11.28 31.56 -10.57
CA ASN A 231 11.83 32.76 -9.96
C ASN A 231 10.74 33.48 -9.14
N LEU A 232 11.06 33.93 -7.97
CA LEU A 232 10.22 34.78 -7.12
C LEU A 232 10.99 36.07 -6.82
N ASN A 233 10.46 37.24 -7.22
CA ASN A 233 11.17 38.50 -7.10
C ASN A 233 12.61 38.42 -7.68
N ASP A 234 12.76 37.83 -8.87
CA ASP A 234 14.01 37.56 -9.58
C ASP A 234 14.98 36.58 -8.88
N ALA A 235 14.62 36.01 -7.73
CA ALA A 235 15.42 35.01 -7.05
C ALA A 235 15.01 33.57 -7.47
N PRO A 236 15.98 32.72 -7.87
CA PRO A 236 15.66 31.34 -8.27
C PRO A 236 15.28 30.49 -7.06
N LEU A 237 14.15 29.77 -7.15
CA LEU A 237 13.68 28.82 -6.12
C LEU A 237 13.91 27.37 -6.53
N ILE A 238 14.23 27.08 -7.77
CA ILE A 238 14.45 25.74 -8.33
C ILE A 238 15.82 25.72 -9.01
N SER A 239 16.66 24.73 -8.67
CA SER A 239 17.93 24.44 -9.36
C SER A 239 17.78 23.27 -10.33
N LYS A 240 16.89 22.31 -10.01
CA LYS A 240 16.47 21.25 -10.92
C LYS A 240 14.98 21.00 -10.78
N GLY A 241 14.31 20.94 -11.92
CA GLY A 241 12.87 20.80 -12.03
C GLY A 241 12.33 19.46 -11.52
N LEU A 242 11.01 19.37 -11.52
CA LEU A 242 10.29 18.20 -11.03
C LEU A 242 10.50 17.01 -11.98
N GLU A 243 10.99 15.89 -11.48
CA GLU A 243 11.17 14.65 -12.24
C GLU A 243 10.54 13.46 -11.50
N LEU A 244 10.02 12.50 -12.26
CA LEU A 244 9.52 11.24 -11.68
C LEU A 244 10.63 10.53 -10.92
N ASN A 245 10.34 10.10 -9.70
CA ASN A 245 11.27 9.39 -8.84
C ASN A 245 10.68 8.04 -8.41
N VAL A 246 11.29 6.96 -8.91
CA VAL A 246 10.90 5.57 -8.63
C VAL A 246 12.08 4.77 -8.06
N PHE A 247 13.07 5.46 -7.48
CA PHE A 247 14.28 4.83 -6.94
C PHE A 247 14.60 5.35 -5.53
N ARG A 248 14.96 4.43 -4.61
CA ARG A 248 15.59 4.74 -3.32
C ARG A 248 16.94 4.06 -3.21
N ALA A 249 17.85 4.60 -2.38
CA ALA A 249 19.06 3.89 -2.02
C ALA A 249 18.67 2.62 -1.24
N PRO A 250 19.02 1.41 -1.75
CA PRO A 250 18.59 0.17 -1.13
C PRO A 250 19.00 0.05 0.33
N THR A 251 18.04 -0.23 1.19
CA THR A 251 18.29 -0.57 2.58
C THR A 251 18.91 -1.98 2.68
N ASP A 252 19.46 -2.31 3.83
CA ASP A 252 19.97 -3.67 4.07
C ASP A 252 18.88 -4.74 3.93
N ASN A 253 17.61 -4.36 4.06
CA ASN A 253 16.46 -5.22 3.90
C ASN A 253 16.01 -5.39 2.44
N ASP A 254 16.49 -4.56 1.52
CA ASP A 254 16.15 -4.63 0.10
C ASP A 254 16.98 -5.66 -0.68
N LYS A 255 17.92 -6.35 -0.04
CA LYS A 255 18.85 -7.28 -0.70
C LYS A 255 18.21 -8.41 -1.52
N GLN A 256 16.92 -8.68 -1.30
CA GLN A 256 16.18 -9.68 -2.08
C GLN A 256 15.62 -9.10 -3.39
N VAL A 257 15.45 -7.76 -3.47
CA VAL A 257 14.80 -7.06 -4.58
C VAL A 257 15.70 -6.02 -5.28
N ASP A 258 16.80 -5.58 -4.64
CA ASP A 258 17.69 -4.54 -5.17
C ASP A 258 18.32 -4.88 -6.53
N GLY A 259 18.67 -6.16 -6.72
CA GLY A 259 19.17 -6.67 -8.00
C GLY A 259 18.13 -6.62 -9.12
N ASP A 260 16.86 -6.73 -8.77
CA ASP A 260 15.75 -6.59 -9.69
C ASP A 260 15.54 -5.14 -10.11
N TRP A 261 15.62 -4.20 -9.18
CA TRP A 261 15.58 -2.76 -9.48
C TRP A 261 16.72 -2.32 -10.39
N GLN A 262 17.94 -2.87 -10.18
CA GLN A 262 19.09 -2.64 -11.04
C GLN A 262 18.85 -3.19 -12.45
N ARG A 263 18.30 -4.40 -12.57
CA ARG A 263 17.96 -5.04 -13.84
C ARG A 263 16.88 -4.27 -14.60
N LYS A 264 15.86 -3.77 -13.91
CA LYS A 264 14.77 -2.93 -14.45
C LYS A 264 15.25 -1.52 -14.83
N GLY A 265 16.38 -1.10 -14.32
CA GLY A 265 16.96 0.22 -14.63
C GLY A 265 16.36 1.38 -13.83
N LEU A 266 15.74 1.12 -12.67
CA LEU A 266 15.09 2.15 -11.85
C LEU A 266 16.08 3.20 -11.31
N TYR A 267 17.36 2.83 -11.21
CA TYR A 267 18.43 3.73 -10.78
C TYR A 267 18.54 4.98 -11.67
N HIS A 268 18.33 4.83 -12.97
CA HIS A 268 18.41 5.92 -13.92
C HIS A 268 17.51 5.65 -15.12
N MET A 269 16.35 6.26 -15.11
CA MET A 269 15.39 6.17 -16.21
C MET A 269 15.58 7.33 -17.18
N LYS A 270 15.42 7.05 -18.48
CA LYS A 270 15.48 8.08 -19.51
C LYS A 270 14.10 8.67 -19.71
N GLN A 271 13.96 9.97 -19.51
CA GLN A 271 12.73 10.70 -19.79
C GLN A 271 12.64 11.04 -21.26
N GLU A 272 11.45 10.86 -21.82
CA GLU A 272 11.05 11.26 -23.17
C GLU A 272 9.77 12.09 -23.03
N ALA A 273 9.83 13.37 -23.38
CA ALA A 273 8.68 14.28 -23.35
C ALA A 273 7.88 14.14 -24.64
N ASP A 274 6.56 14.15 -24.51
CA ASP A 274 5.61 14.19 -25.62
C ASP A 274 5.17 15.64 -25.89
N HIS A 275 4.04 15.82 -26.51
CA HIS A 275 3.48 17.11 -26.86
C HIS A 275 2.81 17.78 -25.64
N TRP A 276 3.02 19.11 -25.49
CA TRP A 276 2.32 19.94 -24.53
C TRP A 276 0.95 20.37 -25.04
N GLU A 277 -0.06 20.24 -24.21
CA GLU A 277 -1.35 20.88 -24.35
C GLU A 277 -1.40 22.08 -23.41
N VAL A 278 -1.76 23.26 -23.92
CA VAL A 278 -1.76 24.50 -23.15
C VAL A 278 -3.09 25.24 -23.33
N GLU A 279 -3.72 25.53 -22.20
CA GLU A 279 -4.99 26.23 -22.13
C GLU A 279 -4.84 27.49 -21.27
N GLN A 280 -5.35 28.63 -21.76
CA GLN A 280 -5.38 29.87 -20.99
C GLN A 280 -6.84 30.23 -20.68
N GLU A 281 -7.18 30.29 -19.42
CA GLU A 281 -8.48 30.68 -18.91
C GLU A 281 -8.37 31.98 -18.09
N ALA A 282 -9.50 32.59 -17.77
CA ALA A 282 -9.51 33.76 -16.90
C ALA A 282 -8.99 33.39 -15.51
N GLY A 283 -7.84 33.97 -15.14
CA GLY A 283 -7.22 33.74 -13.81
C GLY A 283 -6.46 32.43 -13.65
N ARG A 284 -6.22 31.65 -14.72
CA ARG A 284 -5.34 30.47 -14.65
C ARG A 284 -4.76 30.05 -15.98
N ILE A 285 -3.59 29.46 -15.98
CA ILE A 285 -2.94 28.84 -17.14
C ILE A 285 -2.73 27.37 -16.82
N ILE A 286 -3.23 26.52 -17.72
CA ILE A 286 -3.16 25.07 -17.58
C ILE A 286 -2.19 24.54 -18.62
N LEU A 287 -1.17 23.80 -18.18
CA LEU A 287 -0.18 23.17 -19.04
C LEU A 287 -0.19 21.67 -18.73
N GLN A 288 -0.47 20.85 -19.72
CA GLN A 288 -0.53 19.41 -19.60
C GLN A 288 0.50 18.74 -20.49
N ILE A 289 1.17 17.72 -19.99
CA ILE A 289 2.14 16.93 -20.74
C ILE A 289 2.07 15.47 -20.34
N LYS A 290 2.35 14.61 -21.32
CA LYS A 290 2.63 13.20 -21.11
C LYS A 290 4.13 12.96 -21.28
N ASN A 291 4.75 12.39 -20.26
CA ASN A 291 6.14 11.95 -20.28
C ASN A 291 6.20 10.44 -20.27
N VAL A 292 7.21 9.87 -20.91
CA VAL A 292 7.52 8.44 -20.78
C VAL A 292 8.92 8.30 -20.18
N TYR A 293 9.00 7.59 -19.08
CA TYR A 293 10.26 7.25 -18.41
C TYR A 293 10.64 5.84 -18.79
N ARG A 294 11.71 5.69 -19.58
CA ARG A 294 12.22 4.42 -20.09
C ARG A 294 13.16 3.77 -19.08
N GLY A 295 12.77 2.61 -18.59
CA GLY A 295 13.65 1.71 -17.86
C GLY A 295 14.37 0.73 -18.77
N LYS A 296 14.90 -0.31 -18.19
CA LYS A 296 15.43 -1.48 -18.93
C LYS A 296 14.36 -2.55 -19.03
N ILE A 297 14.54 -3.47 -19.98
CA ILE A 297 13.67 -4.65 -20.21
C ILE A 297 12.17 -4.34 -20.33
N GLY A 298 11.83 -3.14 -20.83
CA GLY A 298 10.42 -2.70 -20.98
C GLY A 298 9.73 -2.29 -19.68
N PHE A 299 10.48 -2.02 -18.61
CA PHE A 299 9.91 -1.54 -17.36
C PHE A 299 9.83 -0.02 -17.37
N ASP A 300 8.82 0.47 -18.07
CA ASP A 300 8.62 1.91 -18.33
C ASP A 300 7.50 2.47 -17.43
N PHE A 301 7.46 3.81 -17.33
CA PHE A 301 6.36 4.53 -16.70
C PHE A 301 5.85 5.62 -17.64
N GLU A 302 4.55 5.69 -17.84
CA GLU A 302 3.88 6.85 -18.39
C GLU A 302 3.49 7.80 -17.25
N ASN A 303 3.75 9.07 -17.41
CA ASN A 303 3.42 10.11 -16.45
C ASN A 303 2.66 11.24 -17.16
N GLU A 304 1.34 11.29 -16.99
CA GLU A 304 0.54 12.44 -17.41
C GLU A 304 0.52 13.43 -16.24
N ILE A 305 0.99 14.64 -16.49
CA ILE A 305 1.10 15.69 -15.48
C ILE A 305 0.47 16.99 -16.00
N GLN A 306 -0.39 17.60 -15.17
CA GLN A 306 -1.02 18.88 -15.43
C GLN A 306 -0.57 19.87 -14.37
N TYR A 307 -0.07 20.99 -14.83
CA TYR A 307 0.28 22.16 -14.03
C TYR A 307 -0.79 23.21 -14.21
N THR A 308 -1.43 23.67 -13.14
CA THR A 308 -2.33 24.81 -13.16
C THR A 308 -1.69 25.96 -12.40
N VAL A 309 -1.27 26.98 -13.12
CA VAL A 309 -0.64 28.19 -12.54
C VAL A 309 -1.72 29.23 -12.28
N ILE A 310 -1.73 29.82 -11.07
CA ILE A 310 -2.68 30.84 -10.64
C ILE A 310 -1.97 32.15 -10.29
N PRO A 311 -2.70 33.30 -10.21
CA PRO A 311 -2.13 34.65 -10.13
C PRO A 311 -1.21 34.92 -8.93
N ASP A 312 -1.34 34.21 -7.80
CA ASP A 312 -0.44 34.32 -6.66
C ASP A 312 0.88 33.54 -6.80
N GLY A 313 1.09 32.92 -7.97
CA GLY A 313 2.27 32.12 -8.25
C GLY A 313 2.19 30.68 -7.80
N SER A 314 1.11 30.28 -7.15
CA SER A 314 0.89 28.88 -6.80
C SER A 314 0.70 28.03 -8.05
N ILE A 315 1.25 26.80 -8.00
CA ILE A 315 1.14 25.81 -9.07
C ILE A 315 0.52 24.53 -8.49
N LEU A 316 -0.65 24.19 -9.01
CA LEU A 316 -1.25 22.90 -8.73
C LEU A 316 -0.63 21.88 -9.65
N VAL A 317 -0.17 20.80 -9.08
CA VAL A 317 0.39 19.65 -9.79
C VAL A 317 -0.59 18.49 -9.63
N ASN A 318 -1.21 18.07 -10.73
CA ASN A 318 -2.02 16.87 -10.79
C ASN A 318 -1.35 15.87 -11.71
N SER A 319 -1.25 14.62 -11.30
CA SER A 319 -0.60 13.62 -12.12
C SER A 319 -1.20 12.24 -11.98
N THR A 320 -1.00 11.45 -13.04
CA THR A 320 -1.18 10.01 -13.04
C THR A 320 0.13 9.37 -13.45
N ILE A 321 0.58 8.38 -12.68
CA ILE A 321 1.80 7.61 -12.93
C ILE A 321 1.36 6.19 -13.24
N ILE A 322 1.61 5.72 -14.45
CA ILE A 322 1.13 4.44 -14.96
C ILE A 322 2.33 3.57 -15.34
N PRO A 323 2.64 2.52 -14.57
CA PRO A 323 3.68 1.58 -14.93
C PRO A 323 3.24 0.72 -16.14
N ALA A 324 4.15 0.43 -17.05
CA ALA A 324 3.90 -0.48 -18.17
C ALA A 324 3.70 -1.94 -17.72
N VAL A 325 4.26 -2.30 -16.57
CA VAL A 325 4.13 -3.63 -15.94
C VAL A 325 3.58 -3.45 -14.54
N ASN A 326 2.46 -4.10 -14.24
CA ASN A 326 1.83 -4.07 -12.92
C ASN A 326 2.26 -5.23 -12.03
N GLY A 327 2.17 -5.04 -10.71
CA GLY A 327 2.39 -6.10 -9.72
C GLY A 327 3.85 -6.35 -9.33
N GLU A 328 4.77 -5.53 -9.80
CA GLU A 328 6.19 -5.64 -9.51
C GLU A 328 6.60 -4.79 -8.29
N ILE A 329 7.47 -5.32 -7.44
CA ILE A 329 7.95 -4.58 -6.26
C ILE A 329 8.83 -3.40 -6.70
N ILE A 330 8.45 -2.21 -6.29
CA ILE A 330 9.18 -0.97 -6.57
C ILE A 330 9.49 -0.20 -5.27
N PRO A 331 10.58 0.62 -5.24
CA PRO A 331 11.01 1.25 -3.99
C PRO A 331 10.21 2.48 -3.59
N ARG A 332 9.73 3.27 -4.52
CA ARG A 332 8.92 4.48 -4.30
C ARG A 332 8.19 4.90 -5.57
N MET A 333 7.21 5.78 -5.43
CA MET A 333 6.50 6.39 -6.55
C MET A 333 6.11 7.82 -6.20
N GLY A 334 6.76 8.77 -6.85
CA GLY A 334 6.55 10.19 -6.59
C GLY A 334 7.46 11.07 -7.45
N TYR A 335 7.82 12.23 -6.93
CA TYR A 335 8.64 13.21 -7.62
C TYR A 335 9.86 13.61 -6.79
N ARG A 336 10.89 14.04 -7.50
CA ARG A 336 12.07 14.68 -6.96
C ARG A 336 12.29 16.02 -7.63
N MET A 337 12.76 17.00 -6.85
CA MET A 337 13.23 18.29 -7.35
C MET A 337 14.41 18.76 -6.51
N GLU A 338 15.15 19.76 -6.98
CA GLU A 338 16.25 20.35 -6.24
C GLU A 338 16.07 21.85 -6.09
N LEU A 339 16.24 22.31 -4.87
CA LEU A 339 16.25 23.73 -4.53
C LEU A 339 17.70 24.22 -4.40
N PRO A 340 17.96 25.51 -4.65
CA PRO A 340 19.31 26.07 -4.62
C PRO A 340 20.02 25.91 -3.26
N GLU A 341 21.34 26.16 -3.23
CA GLU A 341 22.13 26.27 -2.00
C GLU A 341 21.50 27.25 -1.00
N GLY A 342 21.42 26.85 0.28
CA GLY A 342 20.88 27.67 1.37
C GLY A 342 19.42 27.44 1.69
N PHE A 343 18.72 26.57 0.94
CA PHE A 343 17.36 26.15 1.28
C PHE A 343 17.41 25.05 2.35
N GLU A 344 17.68 25.46 3.57
CA GLU A 344 18.08 24.61 4.68
C GLU A 344 16.99 24.43 5.73
N ARG A 345 16.00 25.32 5.78
CA ARG A 345 14.96 25.28 6.79
C ARG A 345 13.78 24.44 6.31
N MET A 346 13.48 23.38 7.05
CA MET A 346 12.40 22.44 6.79
C MET A 346 11.36 22.52 7.88
N ARG A 347 10.09 22.67 7.51
CA ARG A 347 8.93 22.58 8.42
C ARG A 347 7.89 21.69 7.81
N TRP A 348 7.22 20.88 8.64
CA TRP A 348 6.14 20.03 8.13
C TRP A 348 5.06 19.80 9.17
N TYR A 349 3.86 19.53 8.66
CA TYR A 349 2.75 18.97 9.40
C TYR A 349 2.47 17.57 8.89
N GLY A 350 2.85 16.59 9.69
CA GLY A 350 2.85 15.17 9.37
C GLY A 350 3.44 14.36 10.51
N ARG A 351 3.82 13.12 10.26
CA ARG A 351 4.50 12.32 11.29
C ARG A 351 5.93 12.79 11.52
N GLY A 352 6.34 12.78 12.78
CA GLY A 352 7.66 13.22 13.20
C GLY A 352 7.87 13.07 14.72
N PRO A 353 8.99 13.67 15.25
CA PRO A 353 10.06 14.36 14.53
C PRO A 353 11.02 13.42 13.78
N LEU A 354 11.07 12.13 14.16
CA LEU A 354 11.97 11.13 13.60
C LEU A 354 11.50 10.66 12.24
N GLU A 355 12.43 10.16 11.42
CA GLU A 355 12.08 9.46 10.18
C GLU A 355 11.15 8.28 10.45
N ASN A 356 10.24 8.06 9.54
CA ASN A 356 9.26 6.99 9.67
C ASN A 356 8.82 6.47 8.28
N TYR A 357 8.31 5.24 8.27
CA TYR A 357 7.91 4.51 7.07
C TYR A 357 6.60 3.80 7.34
N VAL A 358 5.88 3.41 6.32
CA VAL A 358 4.52 2.85 6.41
C VAL A 358 4.41 1.68 7.41
N ASP A 359 5.46 0.88 7.58
CA ASP A 359 5.55 -0.27 8.49
C ASP A 359 6.38 -0.01 9.77
N ARG A 360 6.82 1.23 9.98
CA ARG A 360 7.54 1.70 11.19
C ARG A 360 7.21 3.17 11.45
N LYS A 361 6.12 3.45 12.11
CA LYS A 361 5.63 4.82 12.36
C LYS A 361 4.89 5.00 13.68
N ASP A 362 4.77 3.96 14.49
CA ASP A 362 3.96 4.01 15.72
C ASP A 362 4.56 4.93 16.79
N ALA A 363 5.90 5.08 16.79
CA ALA A 363 6.60 6.02 17.68
C ALA A 363 6.52 7.49 17.24
N THR A 364 6.00 7.78 16.07
CA THR A 364 5.91 9.13 15.52
C THR A 364 4.46 9.57 15.42
N TYR A 365 4.19 10.79 15.82
CA TYR A 365 2.84 11.35 15.84
C TYR A 365 2.67 12.45 14.80
N VAL A 366 1.44 12.61 14.33
CA VAL A 366 1.08 13.75 13.49
C VAL A 366 1.18 15.01 14.33
N GLY A 367 2.02 15.92 13.89
CA GLY A 367 2.33 17.14 14.60
C GLY A 367 3.01 18.17 13.72
N LEU A 368 3.30 19.30 14.29
CA LEU A 368 4.01 20.40 13.66
C LEU A 368 5.47 20.37 14.08
N TYR A 369 6.37 20.27 13.11
CA TYR A 369 7.80 20.10 13.31
C TYR A 369 8.60 21.14 12.51
N ASP A 370 9.77 21.50 13.03
CA ASP A 370 10.74 22.46 12.44
C ASP A 370 12.15 21.87 12.61
N ASP A 371 12.90 21.74 11.52
CA ASP A 371 14.27 21.23 11.57
C ASP A 371 15.08 21.78 10.38
N LYS A 372 16.35 21.37 10.30
CA LYS A 372 17.22 21.64 9.16
C LYS A 372 17.31 20.42 8.26
N VAL A 373 17.44 20.67 6.96
CA VAL A 373 17.69 19.63 5.95
C VAL A 373 18.97 18.83 6.30
N SER A 374 20.03 19.51 6.74
CA SER A 374 21.29 18.88 7.17
C SER A 374 21.14 17.92 8.34
N ASN A 375 20.13 18.12 9.21
CA ASN A 375 19.84 17.22 10.33
C ASN A 375 19.08 15.95 9.92
N GLN A 376 18.54 15.89 8.70
CA GLN A 376 17.83 14.72 8.20
C GLN A 376 18.77 13.59 7.77
N TRP A 377 20.07 13.85 7.71
CA TRP A 377 21.06 12.80 7.51
C TRP A 377 21.16 11.89 8.74
N ILE A 378 20.83 10.61 8.57
CA ILE A 378 20.97 9.59 9.62
C ILE A 378 22.28 8.82 9.40
N ASN A 379 23.08 8.64 10.46
CA ASN A 379 24.40 8.02 10.38
C ASN A 379 24.34 6.48 10.33
N TYR A 380 23.53 5.93 9.42
CA TYR A 380 23.62 4.52 9.09
C TYR A 380 25.00 4.21 8.53
N ILE A 381 25.64 3.13 9.01
CA ILE A 381 27.00 2.75 8.65
C ILE A 381 27.14 2.50 7.15
N LYS A 382 26.19 1.76 6.58
CA LYS A 382 25.95 1.76 5.14
C LYS A 382 24.92 2.85 4.85
N PRO A 383 25.28 3.96 4.18
CA PRO A 383 24.33 4.94 3.70
C PRO A 383 23.26 4.27 2.84
N GLN A 384 22.01 4.57 3.11
CA GLN A 384 20.85 3.93 2.52
C GLN A 384 19.66 4.88 2.62
N GLU A 385 18.46 4.49 2.18
CA GLU A 385 17.26 5.31 2.32
C GLU A 385 17.07 5.79 3.76
N MET A 386 16.83 7.10 3.94
CA MET A 386 16.68 7.75 5.23
C MET A 386 15.89 9.07 5.14
N GLY A 387 15.44 9.56 6.29
CA GLY A 387 14.84 10.90 6.43
C GLY A 387 13.42 11.02 5.88
N ASN A 388 12.72 9.90 5.62
CA ASN A 388 11.32 9.93 5.17
C ASN A 388 10.37 10.30 6.31
N HIS A 389 9.31 11.07 5.98
CA HIS A 389 8.18 11.38 6.85
C HIS A 389 6.88 10.99 6.16
N GLU A 390 6.08 10.16 6.83
CA GLU A 390 4.78 9.70 6.37
C GLU A 390 3.66 10.66 6.78
N GLU A 391 2.51 10.54 6.11
CA GLU A 391 1.30 11.28 6.44
C GLU A 391 1.55 12.80 6.52
N VAL A 392 2.33 13.33 5.59
CA VAL A 392 2.62 14.77 5.48
C VAL A 392 1.45 15.46 4.78
N ARG A 393 0.81 16.42 5.49
CA ARG A 393 -0.25 17.26 4.92
C ARG A 393 0.35 18.42 4.17
N TRP A 394 1.43 18.97 4.72
CA TRP A 394 2.23 19.99 4.04
C TRP A 394 3.67 19.98 4.55
N MET A 395 4.59 20.39 3.70
CA MET A 395 6.00 20.59 3.99
C MET A 395 6.49 21.90 3.36
N SER A 396 7.19 22.72 4.10
CA SER A 396 7.86 23.91 3.55
C SER A 396 9.35 23.74 3.60
N ILE A 397 10.02 24.15 2.51
CA ILE A 397 11.47 24.25 2.41
C ILE A 397 11.81 25.69 2.07
N THR A 398 12.57 26.37 2.93
CA THR A 398 12.94 27.77 2.76
C THR A 398 14.41 27.99 3.05
N ASN A 399 14.94 29.11 2.54
CA ASN A 399 16.20 29.65 3.01
C ASN A 399 16.01 30.34 4.39
N PHE A 400 17.06 30.89 4.97
CA PHE A 400 17.02 31.52 6.28
C PHE A 400 16.23 32.86 6.29
N ASP A 401 16.03 33.49 5.11
CA ASP A 401 15.21 34.68 4.98
C ASP A 401 13.71 34.35 4.88
N GLY A 402 13.41 33.04 4.79
CA GLY A 402 12.07 32.49 4.71
C GLY A 402 11.48 32.44 3.30
N MET A 403 12.31 32.69 2.27
CA MET A 403 11.91 32.52 0.87
C MET A 403 11.99 31.04 0.46
N GLY A 404 11.01 30.54 -0.26
CA GLY A 404 10.97 29.15 -0.70
C GLY A 404 9.58 28.70 -1.15
N PHE A 405 9.26 27.45 -0.83
CA PHE A 405 7.94 26.86 -1.14
C PHE A 405 7.33 26.21 0.09
N VAL A 406 6.01 26.19 0.11
CA VAL A 406 5.24 25.18 0.83
C VAL A 406 4.55 24.25 -0.18
N PHE A 407 4.68 22.96 0.07
CA PHE A 407 4.06 21.89 -0.71
C PHE A 407 2.89 21.33 0.12
N VAL A 408 1.68 21.47 -0.38
CA VAL A 408 0.46 21.00 0.29
C VAL A 408 -0.07 19.79 -0.44
N ALA A 409 -0.17 18.66 0.25
CA ALA A 409 -0.71 17.44 -0.32
C ALA A 409 -2.20 17.56 -0.65
N GLY A 410 -2.65 16.92 -1.73
CA GLY A 410 -4.07 16.77 -2.03
C GLY A 410 -4.81 15.99 -0.94
N ASP A 411 -4.18 14.92 -0.46
CA ASP A 411 -4.61 14.13 0.69
C ASP A 411 -3.46 14.04 1.70
N GLU A 412 -2.62 13.02 1.59
CA GLU A 412 -1.40 12.83 2.36
C GLU A 412 -0.28 12.41 1.42
N MET A 413 0.96 12.70 1.78
CA MET A 413 2.13 12.28 1.02
C MET A 413 3.24 11.80 1.97
N ALA A 414 4.18 11.02 1.45
CA ALA A 414 5.47 10.85 2.09
C ALA A 414 6.44 11.92 1.56
N ALA A 415 7.32 12.44 2.40
CA ALA A 415 8.26 13.47 1.99
C ALA A 415 9.60 13.36 2.70
N SER A 416 10.67 13.70 1.99
CA SER A 416 12.04 13.79 2.55
C SER A 416 12.84 14.92 1.89
N ALA A 417 13.77 15.52 2.63
CA ALA A 417 14.68 16.52 2.12
C ALA A 417 16.10 16.25 2.65
N LEU A 418 17.07 16.09 1.74
CA LEU A 418 18.46 15.76 2.03
C LEU A 418 19.41 16.55 1.15
N HIS A 419 20.72 16.55 1.45
CA HIS A 419 21.78 17.06 0.59
C HIS A 419 22.44 15.98 -0.26
N VAL A 420 21.70 14.93 -0.59
CA VAL A 420 22.15 13.83 -1.45
C VAL A 420 20.97 13.27 -2.25
N ARG A 421 21.24 12.76 -3.43
CA ARG A 421 20.30 11.91 -4.16
C ARG A 421 20.47 10.46 -3.71
N ALA A 422 19.43 9.65 -3.85
CA ALA A 422 19.53 8.21 -3.63
C ALA A 422 20.68 7.58 -4.47
N GLN A 423 20.89 8.09 -5.69
CA GLN A 423 21.95 7.65 -6.59
C GLN A 423 23.37 7.94 -6.07
N ASP A 424 23.56 8.97 -5.26
CA ASP A 424 24.85 9.33 -4.70
C ASP A 424 25.31 8.33 -3.60
N MET A 425 24.35 7.60 -3.00
CA MET A 425 24.60 6.67 -1.90
C MET A 425 24.87 5.22 -2.36
N VAL A 426 24.87 4.95 -3.66
CA VAL A 426 25.04 3.59 -4.19
C VAL A 426 26.08 3.53 -5.31
N ASP A 427 26.77 2.40 -5.40
CA ASP A 427 27.58 2.07 -6.56
C ASP A 427 26.66 1.53 -7.67
N SER A 428 26.57 2.25 -8.80
CA SER A 428 25.69 1.89 -9.92
C SER A 428 25.97 0.53 -10.53
N THR A 429 27.20 0.01 -10.35
CA THR A 429 27.63 -1.30 -10.85
C THR A 429 27.34 -2.43 -9.87
N ASN A 430 27.27 -2.11 -8.57
CA ASN A 430 27.01 -3.07 -7.51
C ASN A 430 26.30 -2.41 -6.32
N PHE A 431 24.98 -2.43 -6.27
CA PHE A 431 24.18 -1.85 -5.19
C PHE A 431 24.48 -2.43 -3.81
N ARG A 432 25.14 -3.58 -3.75
CA ARG A 432 25.54 -4.25 -2.50
C ARG A 432 26.90 -3.81 -2.00
N ARG A 433 27.69 -3.10 -2.83
CA ARG A 433 28.93 -2.51 -2.35
C ARG A 433 28.59 -1.48 -1.27
N LEU A 434 29.27 -1.57 -0.14
CA LEU A 434 29.20 -0.54 0.89
C LEU A 434 29.96 0.69 0.37
N VAL A 435 29.26 1.82 0.33
CA VAL A 435 29.83 3.15 0.07
C VAL A 435 29.85 3.86 1.42
N HIS A 436 31.01 4.27 1.91
CA HIS A 436 31.08 4.99 3.18
C HIS A 436 30.67 6.45 3.03
N LYS A 437 30.19 7.07 4.12
CA LYS A 437 29.77 8.48 4.11
C LYS A 437 30.81 9.42 3.52
N TYR A 438 32.10 9.22 3.78
CA TYR A 438 33.18 10.07 3.27
C TYR A 438 33.42 9.96 1.75
N GLU A 439 32.91 8.89 1.11
CA GLU A 439 32.93 8.69 -0.34
C GLU A 439 31.80 9.45 -1.05
N ILE A 440 30.77 9.89 -0.31
CA ILE A 440 29.56 10.49 -0.88
C ILE A 440 29.77 12.00 -1.09
N PRO A 441 29.60 12.50 -2.31
CA PRO A 441 29.66 13.92 -2.57
C PRO A 441 28.39 14.60 -2.02
N MET A 442 28.49 15.26 -0.86
CA MET A 442 27.41 16.07 -0.32
C MET A 442 27.13 17.23 -1.27
N ARG A 443 25.87 17.39 -1.66
CA ARG A 443 25.41 18.46 -2.53
C ARG A 443 25.22 19.75 -1.75
N LYS A 444 25.27 20.87 -2.43
CA LYS A 444 24.90 22.17 -1.86
C LYS A 444 23.41 22.41 -1.96
N GLU A 445 22.79 21.84 -2.99
CA GLU A 445 21.36 21.88 -3.22
C GLU A 445 20.62 21.03 -2.21
N THR A 446 19.38 21.41 -1.93
CA THR A 446 18.43 20.56 -1.21
C THR A 446 17.68 19.68 -2.20
N VAL A 447 17.83 18.37 -2.04
CA VAL A 447 17.11 17.34 -2.79
C VAL A 447 15.82 17.04 -2.05
N LEU A 448 14.69 17.48 -2.59
CA LEU A 448 13.36 17.25 -2.06
C LEU A 448 12.69 16.09 -2.80
N CYS A 449 12.15 15.11 -2.06
CA CYS A 449 11.30 14.07 -2.60
C CYS A 449 9.89 14.22 -2.03
N LEU A 450 8.89 14.13 -2.91
CA LEU A 450 7.47 14.14 -2.58
C LEU A 450 6.88 12.88 -3.20
N ASP A 451 6.39 11.95 -2.37
CA ASP A 451 5.97 10.64 -2.82
C ASP A 451 4.49 10.40 -2.54
N ALA A 452 3.80 9.86 -3.54
CA ALA A 452 2.48 9.30 -3.36
C ALA A 452 2.53 8.03 -2.49
N LYS A 453 3.58 7.22 -2.67
CA LYS A 453 3.81 5.98 -1.93
C LYS A 453 5.29 5.68 -1.79
N HIS A 454 5.66 5.11 -0.66
CA HIS A 454 7.02 4.66 -0.35
C HIS A 454 7.00 3.19 0.11
N ARG A 455 8.00 2.41 -0.31
CA ARG A 455 8.14 1.00 0.08
C ARG A 455 8.46 0.88 1.57
N PRO A 456 7.86 -0.09 2.29
CA PRO A 456 8.18 -0.40 3.68
C PRO A 456 9.65 -0.80 3.87
N LEU A 457 10.07 -0.90 5.11
CA LEU A 457 11.42 -1.31 5.49
C LEU A 457 11.58 -2.83 5.62
N GLY A 458 10.64 -3.49 6.29
CA GLY A 458 10.73 -4.93 6.59
C GLY A 458 11.92 -5.30 7.47
N ASN A 459 12.29 -6.58 7.43
CA ASN A 459 13.40 -7.18 8.19
C ASN A 459 14.23 -8.17 7.35
N ALA A 460 14.17 -8.10 6.02
CA ALA A 460 14.71 -9.10 5.11
C ALA A 460 16.25 -9.18 5.06
N SER A 461 16.98 -8.37 5.81
CA SER A 461 18.42 -8.53 5.98
C SER A 461 18.78 -9.87 6.66
N CYS A 462 17.95 -10.33 7.60
CA CYS A 462 18.06 -11.64 8.25
C CYS A 462 16.71 -12.20 8.73
N GLY A 463 15.61 -11.56 8.42
CA GLY A 463 14.25 -11.94 8.79
C GLY A 463 13.33 -12.01 7.56
N PRO A 464 12.01 -11.99 7.77
CA PRO A 464 11.04 -11.96 6.68
C PRO A 464 11.04 -10.60 5.97
N GLY A 465 10.55 -10.59 4.72
CA GLY A 465 10.24 -9.38 3.97
C GLY A 465 9.13 -8.55 4.63
N PRO A 466 8.82 -7.39 4.05
CA PRO A 466 7.64 -6.63 4.45
C PRO A 466 6.37 -7.47 4.30
N MET A 467 5.37 -7.20 5.14
CA MET A 467 4.04 -7.80 4.96
C MET A 467 3.39 -7.26 3.68
N SER A 468 2.65 -8.13 2.99
CA SER A 468 2.00 -7.79 1.70
C SER A 468 1.12 -6.54 1.78
N LYS A 469 0.46 -6.29 2.91
CA LYS A 469 -0.37 -5.09 3.14
C LYS A 469 0.39 -3.77 3.08
N TYR A 470 1.71 -3.82 3.26
CA TYR A 470 2.59 -2.65 3.19
C TYR A 470 3.41 -2.59 1.90
N GLU A 471 3.56 -3.72 1.18
CA GLU A 471 4.42 -3.80 0.01
C GLU A 471 3.96 -2.84 -1.09
N LEU A 472 4.91 -2.13 -1.69
CA LEU A 472 4.63 -1.23 -2.79
C LEU A 472 4.80 -1.96 -4.12
N LEU A 473 3.68 -2.19 -4.77
CA LEU A 473 3.64 -2.78 -6.10
C LEU A 473 3.49 -1.70 -7.18
N SER A 474 4.05 -1.95 -8.35
CA SER A 474 3.85 -1.13 -9.54
C SER A 474 2.39 -1.23 -9.98
N GLN A 475 1.64 -0.17 -9.73
CA GLN A 475 0.23 0.00 -10.10
C GLN A 475 -0.01 1.46 -10.46
N PRO A 476 -1.04 1.79 -11.25
CA PRO A 476 -1.38 3.18 -11.50
C PRO A 476 -1.62 3.97 -10.22
N VAL A 477 -1.02 5.14 -10.12
CA VAL A 477 -1.15 6.05 -8.98
C VAL A 477 -1.58 7.42 -9.45
N VAL A 478 -2.53 8.01 -8.73
CA VAL A 478 -2.90 9.42 -8.84
C VAL A 478 -2.18 10.17 -7.73
N PHE A 479 -1.49 11.26 -8.09
CA PHE A 479 -0.78 12.07 -7.11
C PHE A 479 -0.97 13.57 -7.40
N SER A 480 -1.35 14.31 -6.38
CA SER A 480 -1.63 15.74 -6.52
C SER A 480 -1.14 16.51 -5.31
N PHE A 481 -0.58 17.67 -5.55
CA PHE A 481 -0.14 18.62 -4.53
C PHE A 481 -0.12 20.05 -5.09
N ILE A 482 -0.07 21.04 -4.19
CA ILE A 482 0.11 22.45 -4.56
C ILE A 482 1.52 22.88 -4.14
N MET A 483 2.22 23.56 -5.02
CA MET A 483 3.45 24.31 -4.74
C MET A 483 3.06 25.77 -4.56
N MET A 484 3.19 26.34 -3.36
CA MET A 484 2.92 27.75 -3.07
C MET A 484 4.22 28.47 -2.76
N PRO A 485 4.58 29.55 -3.50
CA PRO A 485 5.78 30.32 -3.21
C PRO A 485 5.64 31.06 -1.89
N LEU A 486 6.73 31.19 -1.16
CA LEU A 486 6.84 31.93 0.10
C LEU A 486 7.87 33.02 -0.08
N GLU A 487 7.49 34.29 0.15
CA GLU A 487 8.39 35.44 0.09
C GLU A 487 9.16 35.68 1.38
N ARG A 488 8.56 35.30 2.50
CA ARG A 488 9.12 35.46 3.84
C ARG A 488 8.69 34.29 4.73
N SER A 489 9.33 34.18 5.90
CA SER A 489 8.92 33.25 6.93
C SER A 489 7.48 33.51 7.37
N TYR A 490 6.53 32.71 6.89
CA TYR A 490 5.16 32.72 7.40
C TYR A 490 5.13 32.13 8.81
N LEU A 491 4.23 32.67 9.63
CA LEU A 491 3.90 32.04 10.90
C LEU A 491 3.32 30.63 10.66
N GLN A 492 3.59 29.72 11.59
CA GLN A 492 3.10 28.33 11.46
C GLN A 492 1.57 28.27 11.29
N ASP A 493 0.83 29.15 11.96
CA ASP A 493 -0.62 29.24 11.86
C ASP A 493 -1.10 29.60 10.44
N GLU A 494 -0.36 30.43 9.72
CA GLU A 494 -0.69 30.83 8.33
C GLU A 494 -0.44 29.67 7.35
N LEU A 495 0.64 28.90 7.55
CA LEU A 495 0.91 27.71 6.75
C LEU A 495 -0.14 26.62 6.96
N ALA A 496 -0.56 26.40 8.21
CA ALA A 496 -1.61 25.46 8.55
C ALA A 496 -2.94 25.83 7.87
N GLN A 497 -3.28 27.12 7.84
CA GLN A 497 -4.51 27.60 7.18
C GLN A 497 -4.51 27.30 5.67
N LYS A 498 -3.37 27.40 5.00
CA LYS A 498 -3.25 27.07 3.57
C LYS A 498 -3.57 25.60 3.26
N ALA A 499 -3.34 24.70 4.20
CA ALA A 499 -3.65 23.26 4.07
C ALA A 499 -5.09 22.88 4.46
N ARG A 500 -5.85 23.80 5.07
CA ARG A 500 -7.24 23.57 5.53
C ARG A 500 -8.27 23.61 4.42
N VAL A 501 -7.91 23.93 3.21
CA VAL A 501 -8.82 24.11 2.07
C VAL A 501 -8.83 22.89 1.16
N GLN A 502 -9.91 22.71 0.41
CA GLN A 502 -9.97 21.69 -0.64
C GLN A 502 -9.02 22.08 -1.76
N MET A 503 -8.47 21.10 -2.47
CA MET A 503 -7.71 21.36 -3.69
C MET A 503 -8.59 22.11 -4.69
N PRO A 504 -8.08 23.20 -5.32
CA PRO A 504 -8.87 24.06 -6.23
C PRO A 504 -9.08 23.44 -7.61
N VAL A 505 -8.97 22.14 -7.73
CA VAL A 505 -9.21 21.36 -8.95
C VAL A 505 -9.86 20.04 -8.60
N CYS A 506 -10.60 19.48 -9.53
CA CYS A 506 -11.03 18.11 -9.45
C CYS A 506 -9.83 17.17 -9.49
N MET A 507 -9.73 16.29 -8.50
CA MET A 507 -8.71 15.25 -8.46
C MET A 507 -8.97 14.21 -9.54
N PRO A 508 -7.94 13.70 -10.22
CA PRO A 508 -8.06 12.63 -11.19
C PRO A 508 -8.77 11.39 -10.60
N VAL A 509 -9.31 10.56 -11.49
CA VAL A 509 -10.02 9.34 -11.11
C VAL A 509 -9.06 8.17 -11.06
N LEU A 510 -9.00 7.49 -9.93
CA LEU A 510 -8.33 6.19 -9.82
C LEU A 510 -9.21 5.12 -10.48
N ILE A 511 -8.62 4.37 -11.42
CA ILE A 511 -9.26 3.26 -12.13
C ILE A 511 -8.71 1.96 -11.58
N GLU A 512 -9.54 1.19 -10.92
CA GLU A 512 -9.19 -0.14 -10.38
C GLU A 512 -10.17 -1.18 -10.91
N ARG A 513 -9.72 -2.41 -11.08
CA ARG A 513 -10.59 -3.55 -11.33
C ARG A 513 -10.39 -4.58 -10.23
N ASP A 514 -11.47 -4.91 -9.54
CA ASP A 514 -11.44 -5.88 -8.45
C ASP A 514 -11.28 -7.33 -8.94
N ASN A 515 -11.07 -8.25 -7.98
CA ASN A 515 -10.88 -9.67 -8.24
C ASN A 515 -12.13 -10.37 -8.82
N ASN A 516 -13.25 -9.68 -8.99
CA ASN A 516 -14.48 -10.18 -9.59
C ASN A 516 -14.74 -9.61 -10.99
N GLY A 517 -13.80 -8.82 -11.52
CA GLY A 517 -13.91 -8.23 -12.84
C GLY A 517 -14.72 -6.93 -12.91
N TYR A 518 -14.99 -6.27 -11.76
CA TYR A 518 -15.70 -5.01 -11.70
C TYR A 518 -14.76 -3.81 -11.61
N LEU A 519 -15.00 -2.79 -12.43
CA LEU A 519 -14.33 -1.51 -12.33
C LEU A 519 -14.83 -0.73 -11.10
N GLN A 520 -13.90 -0.27 -10.30
CA GLN A 520 -14.09 0.67 -9.22
C GLN A 520 -13.43 1.99 -9.62
N LEU A 521 -14.23 3.05 -9.72
CA LEU A 521 -13.77 4.39 -10.07
C LEU A 521 -13.90 5.28 -8.85
N LYS A 522 -12.81 5.90 -8.42
CA LYS A 522 -12.74 6.70 -7.19
C LYS A 522 -12.05 8.03 -7.45
N THR A 523 -12.49 9.08 -6.79
CA THR A 523 -11.82 10.38 -6.73
C THR A 523 -11.85 10.92 -5.31
N ASN A 524 -10.82 11.65 -4.92
CA ASN A 524 -10.75 12.30 -3.61
C ASN A 524 -11.46 13.68 -3.60
N THR A 525 -12.09 14.08 -4.72
CA THR A 525 -12.87 15.32 -4.77
C THR A 525 -14.28 15.09 -4.22
N PRO A 526 -14.64 15.66 -3.07
CA PRO A 526 -15.98 15.49 -2.50
C PRO A 526 -17.06 16.05 -3.43
N GLY A 527 -18.13 15.29 -3.60
CA GLY A 527 -19.29 15.70 -4.41
C GLY A 527 -19.06 15.70 -5.93
N ALA A 528 -17.88 15.27 -6.40
CA ALA A 528 -17.61 15.23 -7.84
C ALA A 528 -18.40 14.10 -8.53
N THR A 529 -18.91 14.38 -9.72
CA THR A 529 -19.47 13.40 -10.62
C THR A 529 -18.35 12.79 -11.44
N ILE A 530 -18.23 11.46 -11.41
CA ILE A 530 -17.27 10.71 -12.22
C ILE A 530 -17.89 10.33 -13.55
N TYR A 531 -17.15 10.58 -14.64
CA TYR A 531 -17.49 10.17 -16.01
C TYR A 531 -16.48 9.15 -16.51
N TYR A 532 -16.93 8.15 -17.25
CA TYR A 532 -16.09 7.11 -17.82
C TYR A 532 -16.46 6.74 -19.24
N SER A 533 -15.49 6.26 -19.98
CA SER A 533 -15.61 5.70 -21.33
C SER A 533 -14.91 4.35 -21.40
N LEU A 534 -15.50 3.40 -22.09
CA LEU A 534 -14.92 2.08 -22.36
C LEU A 534 -14.64 1.95 -23.85
N ASN A 535 -13.41 1.54 -24.20
CA ASN A 535 -12.97 1.27 -25.57
C ASN A 535 -13.23 2.43 -26.56
N GLY A 536 -13.09 3.69 -26.10
CA GLY A 536 -13.28 4.88 -26.92
C GLY A 536 -14.74 5.25 -27.19
N GLY A 537 -15.70 4.62 -26.49
CA GLY A 537 -17.11 4.99 -26.55
C GLY A 537 -17.43 6.32 -25.89
N GLU A 538 -18.70 6.71 -25.86
CA GLU A 538 -19.16 7.94 -25.21
C GLU A 538 -18.93 7.90 -23.69
N PHE A 539 -18.66 9.06 -23.09
CA PHE A 539 -18.54 9.20 -21.65
C PHE A 539 -19.91 9.08 -20.98
N LYS A 540 -19.99 8.23 -19.96
CA LYS A 540 -21.18 7.98 -19.14
C LYS A 540 -20.91 8.33 -17.69
N THR A 541 -21.94 8.69 -16.95
CA THR A 541 -21.83 8.94 -15.51
C THR A 541 -21.63 7.62 -14.75
N TYR A 542 -20.65 7.58 -13.88
CA TYR A 542 -20.41 6.46 -12.98
C TYR A 542 -21.27 6.55 -11.74
N THR A 543 -22.08 5.53 -11.48
CA THR A 543 -22.98 5.47 -10.32
C THR A 543 -22.71 4.27 -9.42
N SER A 544 -22.11 3.22 -9.96
CA SER A 544 -21.78 1.98 -9.23
C SER A 544 -20.73 1.19 -10.00
N ALA A 545 -20.13 0.19 -9.34
CA ALA A 545 -19.18 -0.73 -9.96
C ALA A 545 -19.71 -1.31 -11.28
N ILE A 546 -18.84 -1.39 -12.30
CA ILE A 546 -19.18 -1.77 -13.67
C ILE A 546 -18.50 -3.09 -13.99
N GLU A 547 -19.24 -4.08 -14.44
CA GLU A 547 -18.65 -5.31 -14.94
C GLU A 547 -17.84 -5.03 -16.22
N PHE A 548 -16.55 -5.31 -16.19
CA PHE A 548 -15.61 -5.09 -17.31
C PHE A 548 -14.70 -6.29 -17.50
N ILE A 549 -15.28 -7.38 -17.97
CA ILE A 549 -14.59 -8.66 -18.18
C ILE A 549 -13.90 -8.74 -19.54
N ALA A 550 -14.42 -8.04 -20.55
CA ALA A 550 -13.89 -8.11 -21.92
C ALA A 550 -12.49 -7.47 -22.06
N GLY A 551 -12.04 -6.72 -21.05
CA GLY A 551 -10.79 -5.95 -21.14
C GLY A 551 -10.87 -4.79 -22.13
N GLY A 552 -9.75 -4.08 -22.29
CA GLY A 552 -9.60 -2.94 -23.19
C GLY A 552 -9.35 -1.64 -22.46
N LYS A 553 -9.51 -0.52 -23.16
CA LYS A 553 -9.19 0.81 -22.66
C LYS A 553 -10.33 1.39 -21.84
N VAL A 554 -10.02 1.79 -20.60
CA VAL A 554 -10.91 2.58 -19.73
C VAL A 554 -10.36 3.99 -19.64
N GLN A 555 -11.22 4.99 -19.83
CA GLN A 555 -10.88 6.38 -19.58
C GLN A 555 -11.88 6.96 -18.58
N ALA A 556 -11.42 7.81 -17.66
CA ALA A 556 -12.30 8.45 -16.70
C ALA A 556 -11.82 9.87 -16.35
N TYR A 557 -12.75 10.72 -15.96
CA TYR A 557 -12.49 12.03 -15.34
C TYR A 557 -13.59 12.34 -14.32
N ALA A 558 -13.26 13.16 -13.34
CA ALA A 558 -14.20 13.71 -12.40
C ALA A 558 -14.56 15.15 -12.76
N SER A 559 -15.73 15.64 -12.34
CA SER A 559 -16.13 17.03 -12.57
C SER A 559 -17.04 17.52 -11.45
N THR A 560 -16.86 18.80 -11.09
CA THR A 560 -17.84 19.60 -10.33
C THR A 560 -18.14 20.89 -11.07
N ASP A 561 -19.25 21.54 -10.73
CA ASP A 561 -19.60 22.84 -11.33
C ASP A 561 -18.59 23.93 -10.93
N GLU A 562 -18.00 23.84 -9.75
CA GLU A 562 -17.08 24.84 -9.21
C GLU A 562 -15.62 24.63 -9.67
N LEU A 563 -15.16 23.37 -9.72
CA LEU A 563 -13.75 23.06 -9.99
C LEU A 563 -13.47 22.64 -11.43
N GLY A 564 -14.53 22.48 -12.25
CA GLY A 564 -14.42 22.00 -13.61
C GLY A 564 -14.06 20.51 -13.71
N LYS A 565 -13.39 20.11 -14.79
CA LYS A 565 -13.01 18.71 -15.07
C LYS A 565 -11.62 18.41 -14.52
N SER A 566 -11.44 17.21 -14.02
CA SER A 566 -10.11 16.68 -13.66
C SER A 566 -9.30 16.32 -14.90
N LEU A 567 -7.99 16.09 -14.69
CA LEU A 567 -7.17 15.34 -15.64
C LEU A 567 -7.87 14.02 -15.99
N LYS A 568 -7.86 13.65 -17.27
CA LYS A 568 -8.43 12.41 -17.76
C LYS A 568 -7.44 11.27 -17.48
N THR A 569 -7.86 10.29 -16.73
CA THR A 569 -7.07 9.07 -16.50
C THR A 569 -7.41 7.99 -17.52
N SER A 570 -6.45 7.14 -17.83
CA SER A 570 -6.59 6.04 -18.78
C SER A 570 -5.91 4.79 -18.24
N ALA A 571 -6.57 3.64 -18.37
CA ALA A 571 -5.99 2.35 -18.05
C ALA A 571 -6.33 1.34 -19.15
N GLU A 572 -5.35 0.56 -19.60
CA GLU A 572 -5.55 -0.60 -20.47
C GLU A 572 -5.65 -1.84 -19.58
N LEU A 573 -6.80 -2.45 -19.52
CA LEU A 573 -7.05 -3.62 -18.67
C LEU A 573 -7.10 -4.90 -19.52
N PRO A 574 -6.39 -5.97 -19.14
CA PRO A 574 -6.47 -7.25 -19.85
C PRO A 574 -7.88 -7.84 -19.74
N ILE A 575 -8.19 -8.83 -20.59
CA ILE A 575 -9.40 -9.62 -20.43
C ILE A 575 -9.41 -10.26 -19.03
N TYR A 576 -10.52 -10.16 -18.34
CA TYR A 576 -10.66 -10.74 -17.00
C TYR A 576 -10.77 -12.26 -17.10
N VAL A 577 -9.99 -12.98 -16.31
CA VAL A 577 -10.05 -14.43 -16.18
C VAL A 577 -10.68 -14.77 -14.83
N ASP A 578 -11.87 -15.34 -14.86
CA ASP A 578 -12.49 -15.87 -13.64
C ASP A 578 -11.80 -17.17 -13.24
N ARG A 579 -11.01 -17.09 -12.17
CA ARG A 579 -10.21 -18.23 -11.67
C ARG A 579 -10.97 -19.07 -10.63
N SER A 580 -12.17 -18.64 -10.22
CA SER A 580 -12.97 -19.35 -9.21
C SER A 580 -13.32 -20.80 -9.60
N ALA A 581 -13.36 -21.08 -10.90
CA ALA A 581 -13.62 -22.40 -11.41
C ALA A 581 -12.36 -23.20 -11.79
N TRP A 582 -11.17 -22.64 -11.57
CA TRP A 582 -9.92 -23.37 -11.84
C TRP A 582 -9.74 -24.48 -10.83
N LYS A 583 -9.18 -25.60 -11.29
CA LYS A 583 -8.96 -26.79 -10.47
C LYS A 583 -7.56 -27.36 -10.69
N ILE A 584 -6.96 -27.85 -9.62
CA ILE A 584 -5.77 -28.69 -9.72
C ILE A 584 -6.22 -30.07 -10.20
N VAL A 585 -5.72 -30.47 -11.37
CA VAL A 585 -6.00 -31.80 -11.94
C VAL A 585 -5.06 -32.83 -11.33
N SER A 586 -3.79 -32.48 -11.22
CA SER A 586 -2.78 -33.32 -10.59
C SER A 586 -1.60 -32.48 -10.12
N VAL A 587 -0.94 -32.94 -9.08
CA VAL A 587 0.31 -32.40 -8.56
C VAL A 587 1.25 -33.55 -8.19
N SER A 588 2.53 -33.39 -8.45
CA SER A 588 3.52 -34.44 -8.14
C SER A 588 3.68 -34.69 -6.65
N SER A 589 3.62 -33.63 -5.87
CA SER A 589 3.61 -33.66 -4.41
C SER A 589 3.22 -32.30 -3.85
N GLU A 590 2.70 -32.31 -2.63
CA GLU A 590 2.40 -31.09 -1.86
C GLU A 590 2.72 -31.33 -0.38
N ASN A 591 2.88 -30.25 0.35
CA ASN A 591 3.12 -30.27 1.78
C ASN A 591 1.84 -29.82 2.51
N SER A 592 1.56 -30.38 3.69
CA SER A 592 0.38 -30.00 4.48
C SER A 592 0.43 -28.51 4.87
N GLY A 593 -0.63 -27.78 4.59
CA GLY A 593 -0.75 -26.33 4.76
C GLY A 593 -0.16 -25.51 3.60
N GLU A 594 0.44 -26.18 2.61
CA GLU A 594 1.03 -25.55 1.42
C GLU A 594 0.57 -26.35 0.16
N GLU A 595 -0.75 -26.55 0.06
CA GLU A 595 -1.38 -27.36 -0.98
C GLU A 595 -1.35 -26.71 -2.36
N ALA A 596 -1.41 -27.50 -3.41
CA ALA A 596 -1.34 -27.03 -4.80
C ALA A 596 -2.44 -26.01 -5.18
N ARG A 597 -3.62 -26.09 -4.56
CA ARG A 597 -4.71 -25.13 -4.76
C ARG A 597 -4.32 -23.69 -4.40
N ASN A 598 -3.40 -23.50 -3.47
CA ASN A 598 -2.92 -22.18 -3.07
C ASN A 598 -2.19 -21.45 -4.23
N ALA A 599 -1.68 -22.19 -5.22
CA ALA A 599 -1.07 -21.58 -6.39
C ALA A 599 -2.09 -21.01 -7.42
N ILE A 600 -3.39 -21.14 -7.18
CA ILE A 600 -4.45 -20.65 -8.08
C ILE A 600 -5.58 -19.94 -7.33
N ASP A 601 -5.45 -19.66 -6.03
CA ASP A 601 -6.52 -19.10 -5.19
C ASP A 601 -6.65 -17.57 -5.31
N GLY A 602 -5.66 -16.90 -5.89
CA GLY A 602 -5.63 -15.44 -6.07
C GLY A 602 -5.04 -14.69 -4.90
N ASP A 603 -4.49 -15.40 -3.91
CA ASP A 603 -3.80 -14.82 -2.77
C ASP A 603 -2.30 -15.11 -2.83
N PRO A 604 -1.45 -14.13 -3.19
CA PRO A 604 -0.01 -14.34 -3.30
C PRO A 604 0.68 -14.56 -1.94
N THR A 605 -0.06 -14.49 -0.83
CA THR A 605 0.47 -14.78 0.51
C THR A 605 0.41 -16.27 0.87
N THR A 606 -0.46 -17.02 0.22
CA THR A 606 -0.50 -18.48 0.29
C THR A 606 0.44 -19.11 -0.75
N ILE A 607 0.84 -20.34 -0.58
CA ILE A 607 1.76 -21.01 -1.51
C ILE A 607 1.42 -22.48 -1.72
N TRP A 608 1.69 -22.97 -2.90
CA TRP A 608 2.01 -24.38 -3.11
C TRP A 608 3.49 -24.61 -2.83
N HIS A 609 3.82 -25.69 -2.12
CA HIS A 609 5.19 -26.19 -1.98
C HIS A 609 5.23 -27.70 -2.17
N SER A 610 6.14 -28.17 -2.99
CA SER A 610 6.40 -29.62 -3.11
C SER A 610 6.81 -30.19 -1.75
N ARG A 611 6.49 -31.45 -1.49
CA ARG A 611 6.73 -32.06 -0.18
C ARG A 611 8.22 -32.01 0.21
N TRP A 612 8.52 -31.25 1.23
CA TRP A 612 9.84 -31.12 1.84
C TRP A 612 9.96 -31.90 3.17
N THR A 613 8.83 -32.37 3.73
CA THR A 613 8.80 -33.28 4.88
C THR A 613 9.16 -34.70 4.42
N GLU A 614 9.87 -35.47 5.26
CA GLU A 614 10.30 -36.82 4.93
C GLU A 614 9.14 -37.82 4.70
N PRO A 615 9.18 -38.64 3.66
CA PRO A 615 10.21 -38.67 2.61
C PRO A 615 10.06 -37.50 1.62
N ALA A 616 11.08 -36.62 1.56
CA ALA A 616 11.05 -35.45 0.71
C ALA A 616 10.97 -35.82 -0.78
N ALA A 617 10.20 -35.05 -1.54
CA ALA A 617 10.09 -35.21 -2.99
C ALA A 617 11.27 -34.54 -3.71
N LYS A 618 11.64 -35.06 -4.89
CA LYS A 618 12.74 -34.56 -5.72
C LYS A 618 12.24 -34.10 -7.08
N HIS A 619 13.03 -33.27 -7.75
CA HIS A 619 12.76 -32.86 -9.11
C HIS A 619 12.70 -34.09 -10.09
N PRO A 620 11.86 -34.01 -11.13
CA PRO A 620 10.99 -32.89 -11.51
C PRO A 620 9.69 -32.84 -10.69
N HIS A 621 9.21 -31.63 -10.39
CA HIS A 621 7.90 -31.42 -9.81
C HIS A 621 6.91 -30.94 -10.88
N GLU A 622 5.69 -31.45 -10.83
CA GLU A 622 4.65 -31.15 -11.81
C GLU A 622 3.38 -30.63 -11.13
N ILE A 623 2.75 -29.64 -11.73
CA ILE A 623 1.40 -29.17 -11.40
C ILE A 623 0.59 -29.01 -12.68
N VAL A 624 -0.63 -29.55 -12.70
CA VAL A 624 -1.56 -29.48 -13.83
C VAL A 624 -2.83 -28.77 -13.38
N VAL A 625 -3.22 -27.73 -14.13
CA VAL A 625 -4.39 -26.89 -13.85
C VAL A 625 -5.41 -26.99 -14.97
N ASP A 626 -6.68 -27.20 -14.64
CA ASP A 626 -7.83 -27.00 -15.51
C ASP A 626 -8.36 -25.57 -15.33
N MET A 627 -8.29 -24.74 -16.36
CA MET A 627 -8.80 -23.37 -16.38
C MET A 627 -10.32 -23.30 -16.59
N ALA A 628 -11.00 -24.45 -16.59
CA ALA A 628 -12.45 -24.60 -16.76
C ALA A 628 -13.01 -24.13 -18.13
N SER A 629 -12.29 -23.34 -18.89
CA SER A 629 -12.70 -22.76 -20.17
C SER A 629 -11.62 -22.95 -21.23
N LEU A 630 -12.01 -23.06 -22.49
CA LEU A 630 -11.06 -23.00 -23.60
C LEU A 630 -10.69 -21.53 -23.87
N LEU A 631 -9.46 -21.16 -23.60
CA LEU A 631 -8.91 -19.81 -23.65
C LEU A 631 -7.82 -19.71 -24.73
N GLU A 632 -7.69 -18.56 -25.36
CA GLU A 632 -6.54 -18.24 -26.20
C GLU A 632 -5.50 -17.51 -25.33
N VAL A 633 -4.46 -18.24 -24.93
CA VAL A 633 -3.43 -17.80 -23.98
C VAL A 633 -2.25 -17.24 -24.74
N ASP A 634 -1.78 -16.03 -24.40
CA ASP A 634 -0.57 -15.42 -24.96
C ASP A 634 0.58 -15.31 -23.95
N LYS A 635 0.28 -15.36 -22.65
CA LYS A 635 1.31 -15.30 -21.59
C LYS A 635 0.95 -16.25 -20.45
N PHE A 636 1.99 -16.83 -19.85
CA PHE A 636 1.91 -17.52 -18.57
C PHE A 636 2.64 -16.71 -17.52
N ILE A 637 2.10 -16.67 -16.32
CA ILE A 637 2.60 -15.83 -15.21
C ILE A 637 2.87 -16.75 -14.02
N TYR A 638 4.11 -16.78 -13.58
CA TYR A 638 4.55 -17.47 -12.37
C TYR A 638 4.89 -16.44 -11.30
N THR A 639 4.18 -16.43 -10.19
CA THR A 639 4.51 -15.64 -9.00
C THR A 639 5.24 -16.54 -8.01
N PRO A 640 6.53 -16.34 -7.78
CA PRO A 640 7.30 -17.08 -6.80
C PRO A 640 6.83 -16.76 -5.38
N ARG A 641 7.06 -17.69 -4.45
CA ARG A 641 6.91 -17.36 -3.02
C ARG A 641 7.88 -16.24 -2.60
N ASP A 642 7.49 -15.48 -1.58
CA ASP A 642 8.28 -14.35 -1.09
C ASP A 642 9.65 -14.78 -0.52
N SER A 643 9.71 -15.86 0.25
CA SER A 643 10.99 -16.44 0.69
C SER A 643 11.70 -17.22 -0.42
N GLY A 644 13.04 -17.28 -0.41
CA GLY A 644 13.83 -17.90 -1.50
C GLY A 644 13.70 -19.41 -1.67
N ASN A 645 13.06 -20.13 -0.73
CA ASN A 645 12.96 -21.59 -0.78
C ASN A 645 11.98 -22.09 -1.85
N GLY A 646 12.42 -23.02 -2.69
CA GLY A 646 11.57 -23.67 -3.68
C GLY A 646 11.24 -22.80 -4.88
N ARG A 647 11.82 -21.61 -5.05
CA ARG A 647 11.65 -20.84 -6.29
C ARG A 647 12.16 -21.62 -7.48
N ILE A 648 11.26 -21.83 -8.44
CA ILE A 648 11.56 -22.60 -9.65
C ILE A 648 12.61 -21.85 -10.50
N LYS A 649 13.63 -22.56 -10.98
CA LYS A 649 14.61 -22.04 -11.93
C LYS A 649 14.31 -22.56 -13.34
N ASP A 650 14.75 -23.76 -13.66
CA ASP A 650 14.52 -24.33 -15.00
C ASP A 650 13.13 -24.97 -15.05
N TYR A 651 12.38 -24.67 -16.12
CA TYR A 651 11.02 -25.16 -16.28
C TYR A 651 10.68 -25.62 -17.68
N GLU A 652 9.66 -26.47 -17.75
CA GLU A 652 8.91 -26.76 -18.97
C GLU A 652 7.44 -26.42 -18.75
N LEU A 653 6.83 -25.73 -19.73
CA LEU A 653 5.43 -25.34 -19.71
C LEU A 653 4.72 -25.96 -20.90
N TYR A 654 3.57 -26.57 -20.65
CA TYR A 654 2.75 -27.24 -21.67
C TYR A 654 1.33 -26.72 -21.61
N PHE A 655 0.66 -26.72 -22.78
CA PHE A 655 -0.75 -26.36 -22.91
C PHE A 655 -1.53 -27.50 -23.59
N SER A 656 -2.80 -27.67 -23.23
CA SER A 656 -3.67 -28.71 -23.79
C SER A 656 -5.15 -28.22 -23.85
N LYS A 657 -5.89 -28.74 -24.83
CA LYS A 657 -7.34 -28.49 -24.94
C LYS A 657 -8.18 -29.52 -24.15
N ASP A 658 -7.66 -30.73 -23.99
CA ASP A 658 -8.37 -31.91 -23.47
C ASP A 658 -7.76 -32.50 -22.19
N GLY A 659 -6.62 -31.97 -21.74
CA GLY A 659 -5.87 -32.45 -20.58
C GLY A 659 -5.12 -33.79 -20.84
N LYS A 660 -5.18 -34.31 -22.07
CA LYS A 660 -4.56 -35.58 -22.45
C LYS A 660 -3.46 -35.39 -23.50
N SER A 661 -3.74 -34.59 -24.51
CA SER A 661 -2.81 -34.25 -25.60
C SER A 661 -2.13 -32.92 -25.31
N TRP A 662 -0.81 -32.95 -25.12
CA TRP A 662 0.00 -31.77 -24.78
C TRP A 662 0.79 -31.30 -25.99
N GLU A 663 0.28 -30.33 -26.73
CA GLU A 663 0.79 -29.96 -28.07
C GLU A 663 1.82 -28.83 -28.04
N SER A 664 1.78 -27.97 -27.04
CA SER A 664 2.64 -26.79 -26.97
C SER A 664 3.62 -26.94 -25.82
N LYS A 665 4.91 -26.71 -26.08
CA LYS A 665 5.99 -26.81 -25.09
C LYS A 665 6.87 -25.57 -25.12
N VAL A 666 6.98 -24.92 -23.98
CA VAL A 666 7.94 -23.83 -23.76
C VAL A 666 8.94 -24.26 -22.70
N LYS A 667 10.22 -24.06 -22.94
CA LYS A 667 11.29 -24.26 -21.97
C LYS A 667 11.94 -22.92 -21.66
N GLY A 668 12.34 -22.73 -20.42
CA GLY A 668 13.02 -21.52 -19.99
C GLY A 668 13.58 -21.61 -18.59
N ALA A 669 14.07 -20.49 -18.10
CA ALA A 669 14.55 -20.37 -16.74
C ALA A 669 13.99 -19.09 -16.12
N PHE A 670 13.45 -19.20 -14.92
CA PHE A 670 13.07 -18.08 -14.08
C PHE A 670 14.29 -17.52 -13.35
N VAL A 671 14.26 -16.25 -13.04
CA VAL A 671 15.29 -15.59 -12.23
C VAL A 671 14.97 -15.72 -10.74
N ASN A 672 15.98 -15.61 -9.90
CA ASN A 672 15.75 -15.57 -8.45
C ASN A 672 15.18 -14.20 -8.04
N SER A 673 13.87 -14.08 -8.08
CA SER A 673 13.10 -12.89 -7.69
C SER A 673 11.82 -13.33 -6.98
N SER A 674 11.27 -12.48 -6.11
CA SER A 674 9.92 -12.66 -5.55
C SER A 674 8.83 -12.05 -6.45
N SER A 675 9.21 -11.25 -7.43
CA SER A 675 8.28 -10.64 -8.38
C SER A 675 7.70 -11.67 -9.36
N ALA A 676 6.48 -11.43 -9.80
CA ALA A 676 5.84 -12.22 -10.84
C ALA A 676 6.68 -12.25 -12.13
N GLN A 677 6.80 -13.41 -12.74
CA GLN A 677 7.61 -13.63 -13.93
C GLN A 677 6.74 -14.05 -15.10
N VAL A 678 6.88 -13.35 -16.22
CA VAL A 678 6.01 -13.51 -17.38
C VAL A 678 6.72 -14.29 -18.48
N VAL A 679 6.10 -15.38 -18.92
CA VAL A 679 6.52 -16.16 -20.08
C VAL A 679 5.62 -15.79 -21.25
N THR A 680 6.12 -14.97 -22.18
CA THR A 680 5.38 -14.63 -23.40
C THR A 680 5.51 -15.76 -24.44
N LEU A 681 4.38 -16.24 -24.92
CA LEU A 681 4.34 -17.26 -25.96
C LEU A 681 4.64 -16.64 -27.32
N LYS A 682 5.28 -17.40 -28.23
CA LYS A 682 5.58 -16.89 -29.59
C LYS A 682 4.32 -16.57 -30.37
N GLU A 683 3.29 -17.38 -30.19
CA GLU A 683 1.94 -17.20 -30.75
C GLU A 683 0.93 -17.58 -29.65
N PRO A 684 -0.25 -16.94 -29.60
CA PRO A 684 -1.31 -17.36 -28.68
C PRO A 684 -1.74 -18.81 -28.91
N VAL A 685 -1.97 -19.55 -27.83
CA VAL A 685 -2.31 -20.98 -27.85
C VAL A 685 -3.73 -21.18 -27.30
N ALA A 686 -4.54 -21.90 -28.03
CA ALA A 686 -5.87 -22.33 -27.55
C ALA A 686 -5.69 -23.48 -26.54
N ALA A 687 -6.00 -23.22 -25.26
CA ALA A 687 -5.85 -24.19 -24.18
C ALA A 687 -6.97 -24.08 -23.14
N ARG A 688 -7.34 -25.22 -22.56
CA ARG A 688 -8.12 -25.30 -21.33
C ARG A 688 -7.26 -25.72 -20.15
N TYR A 689 -6.16 -26.40 -20.42
CA TYR A 689 -5.24 -26.90 -19.38
C TYR A 689 -3.86 -26.34 -19.61
N PHE A 690 -3.15 -26.05 -18.52
CA PHE A 690 -1.71 -25.89 -18.55
C PHE A 690 -1.03 -26.83 -17.56
N LYS A 691 0.23 -27.15 -17.86
CA LYS A 691 1.09 -27.97 -17.02
C LYS A 691 2.44 -27.29 -16.88
N LEU A 692 2.86 -27.07 -15.65
CA LEU A 692 4.18 -26.57 -15.31
C LEU A 692 4.99 -27.70 -14.71
N ILE A 693 6.20 -27.93 -15.26
CA ILE A 693 7.19 -28.87 -14.74
C ILE A 693 8.39 -28.06 -14.25
N ALA A 694 8.66 -28.11 -12.96
CA ALA A 694 9.85 -27.54 -12.35
C ALA A 694 10.98 -28.55 -12.42
N LEU A 695 12.08 -28.20 -13.11
CA LEU A 695 13.23 -29.05 -13.34
C LEU A 695 14.37 -28.79 -12.36
N SER A 696 14.45 -27.58 -11.84
CA SER A 696 15.46 -27.20 -10.85
C SER A 696 14.98 -25.98 -10.04
N GLU A 697 15.65 -25.71 -8.94
CA GLU A 697 15.40 -24.60 -8.00
C GLU A 697 16.57 -23.61 -8.05
N VAL A 698 16.30 -22.32 -7.77
CA VAL A 698 17.29 -21.22 -7.92
C VAL A 698 18.51 -21.33 -7.01
N GLN A 699 18.42 -22.04 -5.90
CA GLN A 699 19.52 -22.27 -4.94
C GLN A 699 20.05 -23.73 -5.00
N GLY A 700 19.59 -24.52 -5.97
CA GLY A 700 20.03 -25.90 -6.16
C GLY A 700 19.43 -26.89 -5.18
N ARG A 701 18.28 -26.60 -4.58
CA ARG A 701 17.53 -27.50 -3.69
C ARG A 701 16.61 -28.41 -4.50
N GLU A 702 16.07 -29.45 -3.85
CA GLU A 702 15.19 -30.42 -4.51
C GLU A 702 13.70 -30.03 -4.48
N TRP A 703 13.35 -28.78 -4.22
CA TRP A 703 11.99 -28.32 -3.99
C TRP A 703 11.45 -27.40 -5.08
N ALA A 704 10.12 -27.34 -5.21
CA ALA A 704 9.42 -26.35 -6.04
C ALA A 704 8.30 -25.69 -5.24
N SER A 705 8.06 -24.39 -5.48
CA SER A 705 6.95 -23.64 -4.89
C SER A 705 6.42 -22.61 -5.87
N ALA A 706 5.16 -22.25 -5.69
CA ALA A 706 4.52 -21.13 -6.37
C ALA A 706 3.55 -20.45 -5.41
N ALA A 707 3.59 -19.12 -5.35
CA ALA A 707 2.54 -18.34 -4.70
C ALA A 707 1.33 -18.25 -5.63
N GLU A 708 1.56 -17.96 -6.93
CA GLU A 708 0.48 -17.91 -7.91
C GLU A 708 0.92 -18.39 -9.29
N LEU A 709 0.01 -19.10 -9.97
CA LEU A 709 0.10 -19.46 -11.38
C LEU A 709 -1.09 -18.84 -12.11
N ASN A 710 -0.82 -18.09 -13.18
CA ASN A 710 -1.84 -17.39 -13.92
C ASN A 710 -1.55 -17.37 -15.42
N VAL A 711 -2.51 -16.94 -16.23
CA VAL A 711 -2.36 -16.73 -17.67
C VAL A 711 -2.93 -15.36 -18.06
N ASN A 712 -2.34 -14.74 -19.09
CA ASN A 712 -3.00 -13.68 -19.83
C ASN A 712 -3.66 -14.28 -21.07
N ILE A 713 -4.85 -13.78 -21.42
CA ILE A 713 -5.61 -14.29 -22.56
C ILE A 713 -5.92 -13.18 -23.55
N THR A 714 -5.92 -13.51 -24.80
CA THR A 714 -6.33 -12.63 -25.90
C THR A 714 -7.79 -12.82 -26.26
N ARG A 715 -8.35 -14.01 -25.96
CA ARG A 715 -9.75 -14.33 -26.27
C ARG A 715 -10.24 -15.51 -25.42
N ASN A 716 -11.50 -15.45 -25.00
CA ASN A 716 -12.22 -16.60 -24.46
C ASN A 716 -12.90 -17.36 -25.62
N LEU A 717 -12.46 -18.58 -25.90
CA LEU A 717 -12.93 -19.40 -27.02
C LEU A 717 -14.15 -20.26 -26.66
N SER A 718 -14.46 -20.40 -25.36
CA SER A 718 -15.65 -21.17 -24.92
C SER A 718 -16.97 -20.41 -25.07
N GLY A 719 -16.93 -19.20 -25.65
CA GLY A 719 -18.03 -18.25 -25.61
C GLY A 719 -18.00 -17.40 -24.32
N THR A 720 -18.73 -16.31 -24.30
CA THR A 720 -18.75 -15.38 -23.16
C THR A 720 -19.01 -16.16 -21.87
N SER A 721 -18.31 -15.82 -20.81
CA SER A 721 -18.59 -16.26 -19.43
C SER A 721 -19.93 -15.70 -18.90
N GLU A 722 -20.89 -15.47 -19.79
CA GLU A 722 -22.26 -15.15 -19.48
C GLU A 722 -22.90 -16.40 -18.87
N GLY A 723 -22.94 -16.48 -17.56
CA GLY A 723 -23.79 -17.47 -16.99
C GLY A 723 -23.44 -18.04 -15.62
N ARG A 724 -22.37 -17.66 -14.95
CA ARG A 724 -22.08 -18.22 -13.61
C ARG A 724 -22.55 -17.30 -12.49
N GLN A 725 -23.17 -17.92 -11.50
CA GLN A 725 -23.45 -17.32 -10.20
C GLN A 725 -22.13 -17.16 -9.43
N ARG A 726 -22.00 -16.10 -8.64
CA ARG A 726 -20.76 -15.80 -7.91
C ARG A 726 -21.07 -15.31 -6.51
N VAL A 727 -20.21 -15.65 -5.55
CA VAL A 727 -20.17 -14.98 -4.26
C VAL A 727 -19.57 -13.60 -4.46
N VAL A 728 -20.26 -12.55 -4.00
CA VAL A 728 -19.83 -11.15 -4.16
C VAL A 728 -19.53 -10.47 -2.83
N TYR A 729 -20.00 -11.03 -1.72
CA TYR A 729 -19.76 -10.51 -0.38
C TYR A 729 -20.00 -11.58 0.69
N VAL A 730 -19.22 -11.55 1.75
CA VAL A 730 -19.45 -12.21 3.04
C VAL A 730 -19.10 -11.26 4.17
N ASP A 731 -19.81 -11.36 5.30
CA ASP A 731 -19.55 -10.51 6.48
C ASP A 731 -18.26 -10.89 7.22
N SER A 732 -17.82 -12.12 7.08
CA SER A 732 -16.65 -12.67 7.74
C SER A 732 -16.08 -13.80 6.89
N ASP A 733 -14.76 -13.81 6.70
CA ASP A 733 -14.05 -14.78 5.87
C ASP A 733 -12.74 -15.18 6.54
N GLU A 734 -12.50 -16.46 6.66
CA GLU A 734 -11.23 -17.00 7.10
C GLU A 734 -10.52 -17.65 5.92
N ASP A 735 -9.24 -17.39 5.77
CA ASP A 735 -8.38 -17.95 4.72
C ASP A 735 -8.85 -17.66 3.28
N ASN A 736 -9.53 -16.53 3.03
CA ASN A 736 -10.08 -16.17 1.71
C ASN A 736 -11.03 -17.25 1.13
N SER A 737 -11.75 -17.93 1.99
CA SER A 737 -12.58 -19.10 1.66
C SER A 737 -13.90 -18.77 0.97
N MET A 738 -14.30 -17.48 0.87
CA MET A 738 -15.62 -17.09 0.40
C MET A 738 -15.97 -17.67 -1.00
N ARG A 739 -14.97 -17.82 -1.87
CA ARG A 739 -15.16 -18.35 -3.23
C ARG A 739 -15.48 -19.85 -3.24
N MET A 740 -15.08 -20.57 -2.20
CA MET A 740 -15.33 -22.00 -2.04
C MET A 740 -16.81 -22.31 -1.90
N ALA A 741 -17.65 -21.34 -1.56
CA ALA A 741 -19.10 -21.53 -1.51
C ALA A 741 -19.80 -21.56 -2.89
N ALA A 742 -19.06 -21.44 -4.00
CA ALA A 742 -19.60 -21.49 -5.36
C ALA A 742 -18.55 -21.96 -6.39
N ASP A 743 -17.61 -22.82 -5.99
CA ASP A 743 -16.54 -23.34 -6.86
C ASP A 743 -16.87 -24.67 -7.52
N GLY A 744 -17.99 -25.31 -7.13
CA GLY A 744 -18.47 -26.58 -7.63
C GLY A 744 -17.77 -27.80 -7.00
N ASP A 745 -17.04 -27.64 -5.90
CA ASP A 745 -16.45 -28.71 -5.11
C ASP A 745 -17.05 -28.76 -3.69
N ILE A 746 -17.91 -29.71 -3.42
CA ILE A 746 -18.57 -29.86 -2.11
C ILE A 746 -17.63 -30.17 -0.95
N ASN A 747 -16.36 -30.49 -1.22
CA ASN A 747 -15.36 -30.77 -0.18
C ASN A 747 -14.65 -29.48 0.30
N THR A 748 -14.71 -28.42 -0.46
CA THR A 748 -14.29 -27.08 -0.06
C THR A 748 -15.47 -26.35 0.60
N TYR A 749 -15.20 -25.29 1.36
CA TYR A 749 -16.28 -24.52 1.98
C TYR A 749 -15.81 -23.14 2.43
N TRP A 750 -16.68 -22.15 2.30
CA TRP A 750 -16.53 -20.90 3.03
C TRP A 750 -16.87 -21.11 4.49
N HIS A 751 -16.14 -20.47 5.36
CA HIS A 751 -16.51 -20.32 6.76
C HIS A 751 -16.12 -18.97 7.34
N THR A 752 -16.90 -18.54 8.35
CA THR A 752 -16.60 -17.32 9.09
C THR A 752 -15.37 -17.50 9.96
N VAL A 753 -14.67 -16.39 10.26
CA VAL A 753 -13.51 -16.38 11.16
C VAL A 753 -13.86 -17.11 12.47
N HIS A 754 -13.09 -18.13 12.83
CA HIS A 754 -13.36 -18.99 13.97
C HIS A 754 -12.13 -19.19 14.87
N ASN A 755 -11.16 -18.30 14.81
CA ASN A 755 -10.03 -18.42 15.74
C ASN A 755 -10.53 -18.28 17.19
N GLN A 756 -9.88 -18.98 18.12
CA GLN A 756 -10.32 -19.07 19.52
C GLN A 756 -10.33 -17.72 20.28
N PHE A 757 -9.92 -16.64 19.63
CA PHE A 757 -9.83 -15.30 20.22
C PHE A 757 -10.88 -14.33 19.66
N TYR A 758 -11.44 -14.60 18.47
CA TYR A 758 -12.49 -13.79 17.85
C TYR A 758 -13.50 -14.68 17.15
N LEU A 759 -14.69 -14.75 17.73
CA LEU A 759 -15.85 -15.37 17.12
C LEU A 759 -16.84 -14.26 16.81
N ALA A 760 -16.98 -13.93 15.54
CA ALA A 760 -18.01 -12.98 15.12
C ALA A 760 -19.38 -13.48 15.58
N PRO A 761 -20.25 -12.62 16.14
CA PRO A 761 -21.60 -13.04 16.55
C PRO A 761 -22.52 -13.14 15.34
N TYR A 762 -23.51 -14.03 15.40
CA TYR A 762 -24.61 -13.99 14.45
C TYR A 762 -25.33 -12.63 14.46
N PRO A 763 -25.92 -12.20 13.32
CA PRO A 763 -26.11 -12.94 12.07
C PRO A 763 -24.87 -12.91 11.18
N HIS A 764 -24.63 -13.97 10.40
CA HIS A 764 -23.64 -14.03 9.33
C HIS A 764 -24.34 -13.97 7.98
N GLU A 765 -23.66 -13.43 6.97
CA GLU A 765 -24.25 -13.35 5.62
C GLU A 765 -23.27 -13.70 4.50
N ILE A 766 -23.84 -14.35 3.49
CA ILE A 766 -23.21 -14.59 2.20
C ILE A 766 -24.10 -14.04 1.09
N GLN A 767 -23.54 -13.23 0.20
CA GLN A 767 -24.25 -12.64 -0.92
C GLN A 767 -23.73 -13.21 -2.24
N MET A 768 -24.66 -13.59 -3.13
CA MET A 768 -24.35 -14.05 -4.46
C MET A 768 -24.97 -13.16 -5.53
N SER A 769 -24.36 -13.13 -6.71
CA SER A 769 -24.89 -12.44 -7.87
C SER A 769 -25.17 -13.39 -9.03
N LEU A 770 -26.22 -13.08 -9.77
CA LEU A 770 -26.48 -13.61 -11.10
C LEU A 770 -25.79 -12.73 -12.16
N PRO A 771 -25.40 -13.27 -13.31
CA PRO A 771 -24.83 -12.50 -14.41
C PRO A 771 -25.75 -11.38 -14.92
N LYS A 772 -27.05 -11.64 -14.92
CA LYS A 772 -28.10 -10.68 -15.28
C LYS A 772 -29.33 -10.86 -14.37
N GLU A 773 -30.15 -9.82 -14.30
CA GLU A 773 -31.44 -9.91 -13.59
C GLU A 773 -32.31 -11.05 -14.13
N ALA A 774 -32.76 -11.90 -13.24
CA ALA A 774 -33.60 -13.06 -13.57
C ALA A 774 -34.75 -13.21 -12.57
N LYS A 775 -35.70 -14.11 -12.87
CA LYS A 775 -36.75 -14.51 -11.92
C LYS A 775 -36.21 -15.56 -10.97
N VAL A 776 -35.74 -15.13 -9.81
CA VAL A 776 -35.21 -16.01 -8.76
C VAL A 776 -36.39 -16.65 -8.03
N ASN A 777 -36.38 -17.97 -7.88
CA ASN A 777 -37.43 -18.75 -7.20
C ASN A 777 -36.91 -19.64 -6.08
N GLY A 778 -35.59 -19.61 -5.78
CA GLY A 778 -35.04 -20.39 -4.68
C GLY A 778 -33.55 -20.28 -4.55
N ILE A 779 -33.05 -20.96 -3.53
CA ILE A 779 -31.62 -21.25 -3.32
C ILE A 779 -31.43 -22.71 -2.99
N LYS A 780 -30.22 -23.23 -3.27
CA LYS A 780 -29.80 -24.56 -2.84
C LYS A 780 -28.52 -24.43 -2.01
N TYR A 781 -28.62 -24.79 -0.74
CA TYR A 781 -27.54 -24.75 0.23
C TYR A 781 -26.95 -26.14 0.45
N THR A 782 -25.65 -26.31 0.24
CA THR A 782 -24.93 -27.55 0.56
C THR A 782 -24.09 -27.29 1.82
N PRO A 783 -24.36 -28.00 2.92
CA PRO A 783 -23.64 -27.85 4.18
C PRO A 783 -22.21 -28.34 4.11
N ARG A 784 -21.36 -27.88 5.05
CA ARG A 784 -19.99 -28.38 5.23
C ARG A 784 -19.98 -29.90 5.37
N GLN A 785 -19.09 -30.59 4.62
CA GLN A 785 -19.07 -32.05 4.48
C GLN A 785 -18.25 -32.75 5.58
N ASN A 786 -17.16 -32.16 6.01
CA ASN A 786 -16.18 -32.79 6.92
C ASN A 786 -16.50 -32.60 8.41
N SER A 787 -17.41 -31.68 8.77
CA SER A 787 -17.81 -31.39 10.16
C SER A 787 -19.26 -30.90 10.22
N VAL A 788 -19.90 -31.02 11.39
CA VAL A 788 -21.17 -30.34 11.71
C VAL A 788 -20.95 -28.86 12.09
N GLU A 789 -19.74 -28.52 12.45
CA GLU A 789 -19.37 -27.20 12.91
C GLU A 789 -19.61 -26.14 11.82
N GLY A 790 -20.34 -25.08 12.19
CA GLY A 790 -20.71 -24.01 11.29
C GLY A 790 -21.84 -24.33 10.32
N ARG A 791 -22.42 -25.53 10.29
CA ARG A 791 -23.64 -25.79 9.49
C ARG A 791 -24.74 -24.84 9.92
N ILE A 792 -25.31 -24.12 8.96
CA ILE A 792 -26.35 -23.12 9.21
C ILE A 792 -27.60 -23.80 9.74
N GLY A 793 -28.12 -23.31 10.86
CA GLY A 793 -29.40 -23.70 11.43
C GLY A 793 -30.53 -22.80 10.96
N LYS A 794 -30.86 -21.76 11.73
CA LYS A 794 -31.88 -20.77 11.31
C LYS A 794 -31.32 -19.83 10.26
N TYR A 795 -32.16 -19.52 9.26
CA TYR A 795 -31.77 -18.65 8.14
C TYR A 795 -32.88 -17.73 7.67
N GLU A 796 -32.51 -16.69 6.94
CA GLU A 796 -33.35 -15.83 6.13
C GLU A 796 -32.74 -15.64 4.73
N VAL A 797 -33.57 -15.51 3.71
CA VAL A 797 -33.15 -15.26 2.31
C VAL A 797 -33.71 -13.93 1.87
N TYR A 798 -32.87 -13.12 1.25
CA TYR A 798 -33.22 -11.80 0.73
C TYR A 798 -32.85 -11.68 -0.75
N LEU A 799 -33.58 -10.82 -1.46
CA LEU A 799 -33.35 -10.53 -2.87
C LEU A 799 -33.10 -9.03 -3.07
N SER A 800 -32.20 -8.71 -3.99
CA SER A 800 -31.93 -7.33 -4.39
C SER A 800 -31.71 -7.25 -5.91
N ARG A 801 -31.97 -6.05 -6.48
CA ARG A 801 -31.65 -5.76 -7.88
C ARG A 801 -30.29 -5.08 -8.03
N ASP A 802 -29.86 -4.38 -7.02
CA ASP A 802 -28.65 -3.54 -7.02
C ASP A 802 -27.56 -3.98 -6.01
N GLY A 803 -27.86 -5.01 -5.17
CA GLY A 803 -26.96 -5.49 -4.13
C GLY A 803 -26.87 -4.58 -2.90
N LYS A 804 -27.66 -3.50 -2.85
CA LYS A 804 -27.67 -2.52 -1.76
C LYS A 804 -28.96 -2.54 -0.97
N GLU A 805 -30.10 -2.48 -1.66
CA GLU A 805 -31.42 -2.51 -1.03
C GLU A 805 -31.96 -3.93 -1.04
N TRP A 806 -32.17 -4.51 0.14
CA TRP A 806 -32.55 -5.91 0.32
C TRP A 806 -34.04 -6.15 0.69
N GLY A 807 -34.72 -5.16 1.13
CA GLY A 807 -36.14 -5.25 1.51
C GLY A 807 -36.41 -6.27 2.63
N LYS A 808 -37.57 -6.92 2.58
CA LYS A 808 -37.95 -7.97 3.54
C LYS A 808 -37.49 -9.35 3.06
N ALA A 809 -37.20 -10.25 4.01
CA ALA A 809 -36.91 -11.64 3.70
C ALA A 809 -37.99 -12.26 2.83
N VAL A 810 -37.58 -12.98 1.78
CA VAL A 810 -38.50 -13.70 0.86
C VAL A 810 -38.74 -15.13 1.34
N ALA A 811 -37.85 -15.67 2.15
CA ALA A 811 -37.97 -16.95 2.83
C ALA A 811 -37.25 -16.93 4.16
N SER A 812 -37.70 -17.72 5.11
CA SER A 812 -37.02 -17.99 6.39
C SER A 812 -37.31 -19.40 6.84
N GLY A 813 -36.39 -20.00 7.61
CA GLY A 813 -36.58 -21.37 8.07
C GLY A 813 -35.44 -21.87 8.92
N THR A 814 -35.36 -23.20 9.00
CA THR A 814 -34.25 -23.88 9.70
C THR A 814 -33.81 -25.08 8.85
N PHE A 815 -32.49 -25.12 8.55
CA PHE A 815 -31.90 -26.27 7.88
C PHE A 815 -31.76 -27.44 8.83
N THR A 816 -31.82 -28.65 8.28
CA THR A 816 -31.60 -29.89 9.05
C THR A 816 -30.13 -30.24 9.14
N ASN A 817 -29.72 -30.97 10.17
CA ASN A 817 -28.37 -31.50 10.26
C ASN A 817 -28.16 -32.65 9.27
N SER A 818 -27.79 -32.30 8.05
CA SER A 818 -27.53 -33.23 6.95
C SER A 818 -26.26 -32.82 6.21
N LYS A 819 -25.68 -33.73 5.46
CA LYS A 819 -24.65 -33.45 4.44
C LYS A 819 -25.28 -33.17 3.07
N GLU A 820 -26.52 -33.57 2.88
CA GLU A 820 -27.23 -33.39 1.62
C GLU A 820 -27.58 -31.92 1.38
N ALA A 821 -27.59 -31.54 0.13
CA ALA A 821 -28.02 -30.21 -0.28
C ALA A 821 -29.51 -29.99 0.03
N GLN A 822 -29.83 -28.83 0.56
CA GLN A 822 -31.18 -28.43 1.00
C GLN A 822 -31.69 -27.26 0.15
N THR A 823 -32.86 -27.43 -0.44
CA THR A 823 -33.47 -26.43 -1.33
C THR A 823 -34.47 -25.58 -0.56
N VAL A 824 -34.43 -24.27 -0.75
CA VAL A 824 -35.42 -23.32 -0.25
C VAL A 824 -36.13 -22.67 -1.45
N GLU A 825 -37.39 -22.94 -1.61
CA GLU A 825 -38.19 -22.38 -2.69
C GLU A 825 -39.08 -21.24 -2.19
N PHE A 826 -39.32 -20.25 -3.05
CA PHE A 826 -40.22 -19.12 -2.79
C PHE A 826 -40.83 -18.60 -4.09
N THR A 827 -41.84 -17.74 -3.96
CA THR A 827 -42.51 -17.13 -5.12
C THR A 827 -41.52 -16.38 -6.00
N PRO A 828 -41.43 -16.66 -7.31
CA PRO A 828 -40.45 -16.04 -8.20
C PRO A 828 -40.50 -14.52 -8.18
N ARG A 829 -39.38 -13.88 -8.01
CA ARG A 829 -39.19 -12.41 -8.03
C ARG A 829 -37.97 -12.01 -8.86
N ARG A 830 -38.05 -10.88 -9.56
CA ARG A 830 -36.91 -10.33 -10.29
C ARG A 830 -35.86 -9.86 -9.35
N ALA A 831 -34.66 -10.42 -9.47
CA ALA A 831 -33.46 -10.05 -8.71
C ALA A 831 -32.19 -10.34 -9.51
N ARG A 832 -31.12 -9.67 -9.15
CA ARG A 832 -29.78 -9.96 -9.61
C ARG A 832 -28.90 -10.48 -8.47
N TYR A 833 -29.25 -10.13 -7.22
CA TYR A 833 -28.48 -10.51 -6.04
C TYR A 833 -29.36 -11.28 -5.06
N VAL A 834 -28.75 -12.27 -4.41
CA VAL A 834 -29.37 -13.09 -3.38
C VAL A 834 -28.48 -13.09 -2.15
N LYS A 835 -29.05 -12.87 -0.99
CA LYS A 835 -28.38 -12.96 0.28
C LYS A 835 -28.95 -14.08 1.12
N LEU A 836 -28.12 -15.00 1.57
CA LEU A 836 -28.43 -15.95 2.64
C LEU A 836 -27.86 -15.39 3.95
N GLN A 837 -28.76 -15.10 4.89
CA GLN A 837 -28.40 -14.68 6.23
C GLN A 837 -28.56 -15.84 7.20
N ALA A 838 -27.46 -16.29 7.78
CA ALA A 838 -27.44 -17.29 8.84
C ALA A 838 -27.74 -16.62 10.19
N LEU A 839 -28.63 -17.19 10.96
CA LEU A 839 -29.05 -16.69 12.27
C LEU A 839 -28.61 -17.58 13.41
N SER A 840 -28.23 -18.83 13.16
CA SER A 840 -27.67 -19.78 14.12
C SER A 840 -26.93 -20.92 13.42
N ALA A 841 -26.00 -21.58 14.13
CA ALA A 841 -25.47 -22.88 13.72
C ALA A 841 -26.33 -24.03 14.27
N ILE A 842 -26.26 -25.21 13.63
CA ILE A 842 -26.92 -26.43 14.09
C ILE A 842 -26.31 -26.99 15.39
N ASP A 843 -24.99 -26.86 15.51
CA ASP A 843 -24.22 -27.29 16.67
C ASP A 843 -24.27 -26.33 17.86
N GLY A 844 -24.96 -25.19 17.71
CA GLY A 844 -25.04 -24.13 18.73
C GLY A 844 -23.78 -23.25 18.79
N GLY A 845 -22.82 -23.45 17.89
CA GLY A 845 -21.63 -22.62 17.71
C GLY A 845 -21.95 -21.22 17.20
N LYS A 846 -20.93 -20.37 17.04
CA LYS A 846 -21.05 -19.00 16.53
C LYS A 846 -20.64 -18.85 15.06
N GLN A 847 -20.24 -19.92 14.42
CA GLN A 847 -19.70 -19.94 13.06
C GLN A 847 -20.78 -20.25 12.02
N ALA A 848 -20.56 -19.80 10.79
CA ALA A 848 -21.30 -20.23 9.62
C ALA A 848 -20.35 -20.83 8.58
N ALA A 849 -20.79 -21.90 7.89
CA ALA A 849 -20.04 -22.54 6.82
C ALA A 849 -20.97 -22.98 5.68
N VAL A 850 -20.49 -22.83 4.45
CA VAL A 850 -21.22 -23.18 3.22
C VAL A 850 -20.25 -23.90 2.28
N SER A 851 -20.52 -25.16 1.93
CA SER A 851 -19.75 -25.84 0.88
C SER A 851 -20.17 -25.33 -0.49
N GLU A 852 -21.49 -25.26 -0.77
CA GLU A 852 -22.01 -24.71 -2.02
C GLU A 852 -23.30 -23.94 -1.80
N LEU A 853 -23.45 -22.82 -2.45
CA LEU A 853 -24.68 -22.04 -2.53
C LEU A 853 -25.02 -21.76 -3.98
N GLU A 854 -26.21 -22.16 -4.40
CA GLU A 854 -26.70 -21.99 -5.77
C GLU A 854 -28.01 -21.18 -5.77
N ILE A 855 -28.11 -20.20 -6.69
CA ILE A 855 -29.35 -19.46 -6.92
C ILE A 855 -30.20 -20.21 -7.96
N LEU A 856 -31.43 -20.49 -7.62
CA LEU A 856 -32.39 -21.13 -8.53
C LEU A 856 -33.22 -20.06 -9.27
N VAL A 857 -33.29 -20.20 -10.59
CA VAL A 857 -34.05 -19.28 -11.45
C VAL A 857 -35.22 -20.01 -12.12
N ALA A 858 -36.36 -19.36 -12.14
CA ALA A 858 -37.54 -19.87 -12.88
C ALA A 858 -37.34 -19.64 -14.38
N GLU A 859 -37.78 -20.61 -15.18
CA GLU A 859 -37.79 -20.54 -16.64
C GLU A 859 -38.61 -19.37 -17.19
#